data_fac4a69efbcfe98f38a762a612611ab1
#
_entry.id   fac4a69efbcfe98f38a762a612611ab1
#
_cell.length_a   1.000
_cell.length_b   1.000
_cell.length_c   1.000
_cell.angle_alpha   90.00
_cell.angle_beta   90.00
_cell.angle_gamma   90.00
#
_symmetry.space_group_name_H-M   'P 1'
#
loop_
_entity.id
_entity.type
_entity.pdbx_description
1 polymer ?
#
loop_
_entity_poly.entity_id
_entity_poly.type
_entity_poly.pdbx_seq_one_letter_code
_entity_poly.pdbx_strand_id
1 'polypeptide(L)'
;MPRSHGNESARLTGRQTARHCPTGLPGLIRDVSGRTPNRTAARCGSDSLSYRQLEVWSDAVARTLRDCAPKGLPVVVAVPRSTALLAALLGVLKAGLPYLPVDPDDPPARLAGVLETAGSRVALVNARTLPVLAGQGLRPVEVEALRGAPDAPDVELDPLPDVPAEQPAYVMFTSGSTGTPKGVVLPSMALCNRLLWMRDAYDVVPEDRILQKTPVTFDVSGWELWLPLITGATCVFLPPEEHRDPALVACAIQEHGITLCHFIPSMLREFLRRPEAGRCGSLRHVFCSGEALPVAVARGFAALLPARLHNLYGPTEAAIEVTHWTCPERAEDIDRILIGQPIDNCVLGVFDPDGRPVPDGDEGELYIGGMPLALGYLNRQDLTDRAFVPADADASVRTWYRTGDRVRLLDAGLEYLGRVDDQVKIRGQRIEPQEVEHHLASHPEVAAGVVVAARVGEDRELVAWIQPAEGSAQALTHGGAVRRLREHLADLVPPGYVPTHFLAATELPLTSSGKQDRKLLQQRAEQRLNAHRPAPRAGEAGEAQAQDVLGEIWCEALPHAETYPDSQTEEIAAAPTDDTTGRVSAAWAEVLKRENVPIEANFFDLGGHSFKLFELQNALERHTGVRLSVVDLFSHTTVAAQATLIRDGVPSDDGSAVVGRAAPARRARALRARRQRSRD
;
A
#
# COMPACT_ATOMS: atom_id res chain seq x y z
N MET A 1 -32.51 -11.21 23.20
CA MET A 1 -32.86 -12.51 23.74
C MET A 1 -31.57 -13.28 23.95
N PRO A 2 -31.33 -13.91 25.12
CA PRO A 2 -30.12 -14.72 25.34
C PRO A 2 -30.13 -15.93 24.39
N ARG A 3 -29.03 -16.15 23.68
CA ARG A 3 -28.84 -17.34 22.85
C ARG A 3 -28.79 -18.58 23.73
N SER A 4 -29.52 -19.61 23.35
CA SER A 4 -29.49 -20.92 23.98
C SER A 4 -28.10 -21.54 23.77
N HIS A 5 -27.42 -21.92 24.84
CA HIS A 5 -26.16 -22.67 24.83
C HIS A 5 -26.36 -24.08 24.29
N GLY A 6 -26.47 -24.22 22.98
CA GLY A 6 -26.29 -25.48 22.27
C GLY A 6 -25.01 -25.34 21.46
N ASN A 7 -24.29 -26.42 21.29
CA ASN A 7 -23.00 -26.60 20.57
C ASN A 7 -22.98 -25.94 19.18
N GLU A 8 -23.11 -24.60 19.12
CA GLU A 8 -23.09 -23.81 17.88
C GLU A 8 -21.63 -23.56 17.49
N SER A 9 -21.29 -23.96 16.28
CA SER A 9 -19.98 -23.73 15.68
C SER A 9 -19.77 -22.25 15.45
N ALA A 10 -18.55 -21.72 15.68
CA ALA A 10 -18.20 -20.31 15.48
C ALA A 10 -18.37 -19.88 14.02
N ARG A 11 -19.57 -19.38 13.73
CA ARG A 11 -19.99 -18.96 12.39
C ARG A 11 -20.79 -17.67 12.44
N LEU A 12 -20.48 -16.76 11.51
CA LEU A 12 -21.23 -15.53 11.29
C LEU A 12 -21.74 -15.49 9.84
N THR A 13 -22.98 -15.07 9.69
CA THR A 13 -23.58 -14.87 8.36
C THR A 13 -24.07 -13.44 8.23
N GLY A 14 -23.57 -12.74 7.23
CA GLY A 14 -24.07 -11.41 6.86
C GLY A 14 -25.48 -11.47 6.36
N ARG A 15 -26.15 -10.31 6.36
CA ARG A 15 -27.51 -10.21 5.86
C ARG A 15 -27.58 -10.72 4.41
N GLN A 16 -28.48 -11.68 4.14
CA GLN A 16 -28.73 -12.17 2.79
C GLN A 16 -29.62 -11.20 2.05
N THR A 17 -29.09 -10.62 0.98
CA THR A 17 -29.79 -9.62 0.17
C THR A 17 -29.72 -10.00 -1.31
N ALA A 18 -30.86 -9.85 -2.01
CA ALA A 18 -30.88 -9.95 -3.46
C ALA A 18 -30.31 -8.64 -4.06
N ARG A 19 -28.99 -8.52 -4.06
CA ARG A 19 -28.31 -7.39 -4.71
C ARG A 19 -28.24 -7.67 -6.21
N HIS A 20 -29.28 -7.25 -6.94
CA HIS A 20 -29.31 -7.37 -8.37
C HIS A 20 -28.35 -6.36 -9.01
N CYS A 21 -27.29 -6.86 -9.61
CA CYS A 21 -26.38 -6.11 -10.46
C CYS A 21 -26.17 -6.89 -11.78
N PRO A 22 -27.24 -7.15 -12.56
CA PRO A 22 -27.15 -8.03 -13.73
C PRO A 22 -26.24 -7.46 -14.82
N THR A 23 -26.09 -6.15 -14.88
CA THR A 23 -25.27 -5.41 -15.85
C THR A 23 -23.90 -5.04 -15.29
N GLY A 24 -23.49 -5.68 -14.17
CA GLY A 24 -22.21 -5.42 -13.51
C GLY A 24 -22.02 -3.96 -13.07
N LEU A 25 -20.81 -3.62 -12.68
CA LEU A 25 -20.46 -2.28 -12.23
C LEU A 25 -20.69 -1.18 -13.29
N PRO A 26 -20.36 -1.40 -14.59
CA PRO A 26 -20.64 -0.40 -15.63
C PRO A 26 -22.10 0.00 -15.73
N GLY A 27 -23.02 -0.95 -15.58
CA GLY A 27 -24.45 -0.69 -15.62
C GLY A 27 -24.93 0.19 -14.46
N LEU A 28 -24.45 -0.09 -13.22
CA LEU A 28 -24.77 0.76 -12.07
C LEU A 28 -24.30 2.21 -12.26
N ILE A 29 -23.10 2.40 -12.83
CA ILE A 29 -22.55 3.73 -13.09
C ILE A 29 -23.33 4.44 -14.20
N ARG A 30 -23.69 3.74 -15.27
CA ARG A 30 -24.51 4.28 -16.36
C ARG A 30 -25.87 4.79 -15.87
N ASP A 31 -26.53 4.04 -14.99
CA ASP A 31 -27.81 4.44 -14.38
C ASP A 31 -27.70 5.75 -13.59
N VAL A 32 -26.59 5.92 -12.85
CA VAL A 32 -26.33 7.17 -12.11
C VAL A 32 -26.01 8.31 -13.07
N SER A 33 -25.16 8.05 -14.07
CA SER A 33 -24.80 9.03 -15.09
C SER A 33 -26.01 9.56 -15.85
N GLY A 34 -26.97 8.68 -16.22
CA GLY A 34 -28.19 9.06 -16.87
C GLY A 34 -29.07 9.97 -16.00
N ARG A 35 -29.10 9.77 -14.69
CA ARG A 35 -29.86 10.59 -13.74
C ARG A 35 -29.18 11.92 -13.38
N THR A 36 -27.85 11.96 -13.39
CA THR A 36 -27.05 13.09 -12.90
C THR A 36 -25.91 13.48 -13.85
N PRO A 37 -26.17 13.68 -15.17
CA PRO A 37 -25.13 13.80 -16.18
C PRO A 37 -24.17 14.99 -15.97
N ASN A 38 -24.69 16.07 -15.40
CA ASN A 38 -23.94 17.32 -15.22
C ASN A 38 -23.25 17.46 -13.85
N ARG A 39 -23.46 16.48 -12.92
CA ARG A 39 -22.71 16.49 -11.65
C ARG A 39 -21.24 16.14 -11.89
N THR A 40 -20.38 16.63 -11.02
CA THR A 40 -18.95 16.29 -11.04
C THR A 40 -18.78 14.84 -10.59
N ALA A 41 -18.30 13.97 -11.48
CA ALA A 41 -17.94 12.60 -11.18
C ALA A 41 -16.52 12.49 -10.58
N ALA A 42 -15.57 13.26 -11.14
CA ALA A 42 -14.18 13.21 -10.72
C ALA A 42 -13.49 14.58 -10.75
N ARG A 43 -12.50 14.75 -9.88
CA ARG A 43 -11.63 15.94 -9.85
C ARG A 43 -10.19 15.54 -9.51
N CYS A 44 -9.22 16.14 -10.23
CA CYS A 44 -7.80 16.02 -9.94
C CYS A 44 -7.14 17.39 -10.13
N GLY A 45 -6.80 18.08 -9.05
CA GLY A 45 -6.31 19.46 -9.12
C GLY A 45 -7.29 20.40 -9.81
N SER A 46 -6.90 20.99 -10.95
CA SER A 46 -7.74 21.86 -11.77
C SER A 46 -8.62 21.10 -12.79
N ASP A 47 -8.29 19.84 -13.08
CA ASP A 47 -9.06 19.02 -14.03
C ASP A 47 -10.28 18.41 -13.34
N SER A 48 -11.41 18.41 -14.02
CA SER A 48 -12.67 17.84 -13.54
C SER A 48 -13.48 17.24 -14.68
N LEU A 49 -14.21 16.17 -14.36
CA LEU A 49 -15.13 15.51 -15.28
C LEU A 49 -16.53 15.49 -14.69
N SER A 50 -17.52 15.81 -15.51
CA SER A 50 -18.91 15.47 -15.22
C SER A 50 -19.14 13.96 -15.46
N TYR A 51 -20.26 13.43 -14.94
CA TYR A 51 -20.68 12.05 -15.22
C TYR A 51 -20.83 11.81 -16.72
N ARG A 52 -21.43 12.73 -17.47
CA ARG A 52 -21.54 12.66 -18.94
C ARG A 52 -20.16 12.60 -19.61
N GLN A 53 -19.23 13.45 -19.24
CA GLN A 53 -17.90 13.47 -19.82
C GLN A 53 -17.12 12.17 -19.54
N LEU A 54 -17.28 11.63 -18.32
CA LEU A 54 -16.69 10.33 -17.96
C LEU A 54 -17.30 9.20 -18.81
N GLU A 55 -18.63 9.19 -19.01
CA GLU A 55 -19.30 8.21 -19.86
C GLU A 55 -18.77 8.24 -21.28
N VAL A 56 -18.73 9.43 -21.91
CA VAL A 56 -18.26 9.60 -23.30
C VAL A 56 -16.79 9.14 -23.44
N TRP A 57 -15.93 9.54 -22.51
CA TRP A 57 -14.52 9.17 -22.57
C TRP A 57 -14.31 7.68 -22.35
N SER A 58 -14.93 7.10 -21.34
CA SER A 58 -14.82 5.65 -21.07
C SER A 58 -15.44 4.80 -22.18
N ASP A 59 -16.49 5.28 -22.86
CA ASP A 59 -17.05 4.61 -24.04
C ASP A 59 -16.08 4.62 -25.22
N ALA A 60 -15.35 5.71 -25.46
CA ALA A 60 -14.30 5.76 -26.48
C ALA A 60 -13.17 4.77 -26.19
N VAL A 61 -12.73 4.68 -24.93
CA VAL A 61 -11.75 3.68 -24.49
C VAL A 61 -12.30 2.26 -24.72
N ALA A 62 -13.54 1.99 -24.31
CA ALA A 62 -14.15 0.67 -24.43
C ALA A 62 -14.26 0.21 -25.90
N ARG A 63 -14.69 1.10 -26.82
CA ARG A 63 -14.76 0.81 -28.25
C ARG A 63 -13.38 0.46 -28.82
N THR A 64 -12.37 1.28 -28.51
CA THR A 64 -10.99 1.01 -28.94
C THR A 64 -10.49 -0.35 -28.45
N LEU A 65 -10.76 -0.70 -27.17
CA LEU A 65 -10.37 -1.98 -26.61
C LEU A 65 -11.10 -3.17 -27.26
N ARG A 66 -12.39 -3.03 -27.58
CA ARG A 66 -13.17 -4.09 -28.26
C ARG A 66 -12.63 -4.42 -29.64
N ASP A 67 -12.01 -3.45 -30.31
CA ASP A 67 -11.42 -3.63 -31.64
C ASP A 67 -9.99 -4.25 -31.55
N CYS A 68 -9.29 -4.09 -30.44
CA CYS A 68 -7.87 -4.46 -30.39
C CYS A 68 -7.48 -5.43 -29.27
N ALA A 69 -8.28 -5.56 -28.21
CA ALA A 69 -7.93 -6.40 -27.06
C ALA A 69 -8.53 -7.82 -27.20
N PRO A 70 -7.74 -8.89 -26.97
CA PRO A 70 -8.26 -10.24 -26.97
C PRO A 70 -9.24 -10.46 -25.82
N LYS A 71 -10.34 -11.18 -26.09
CA LYS A 71 -11.32 -11.52 -25.06
C LYS A 71 -10.71 -12.40 -23.98
N GLY A 72 -11.09 -12.15 -22.72
CA GLY A 72 -10.69 -12.95 -21.57
C GLY A 72 -9.28 -12.67 -21.04
N LEU A 73 -8.47 -11.87 -21.72
CA LEU A 73 -7.18 -11.44 -21.20
C LEU A 73 -7.30 -10.08 -20.48
N PRO A 74 -6.54 -9.88 -19.40
CA PRO A 74 -6.55 -8.59 -18.72
C PRO A 74 -5.89 -7.49 -19.57
N VAL A 75 -6.42 -6.26 -19.44
CA VAL A 75 -5.84 -5.06 -20.03
C VAL A 75 -4.96 -4.38 -18.99
N VAL A 76 -3.70 -4.19 -19.32
CA VAL A 76 -2.76 -3.44 -18.46
C VAL A 76 -3.18 -1.98 -18.38
N VAL A 77 -3.21 -1.43 -17.17
CA VAL A 77 -3.48 0.00 -16.95
C VAL A 77 -2.30 0.60 -16.21
N ALA A 78 -1.48 1.36 -16.96
CA ALA A 78 -0.31 2.08 -16.46
C ALA A 78 -0.54 3.60 -16.59
N VAL A 79 -1.65 4.07 -16.03
CA VAL A 79 -2.03 5.48 -16.03
C VAL A 79 -1.93 6.00 -14.60
N PRO A 80 -1.15 7.07 -14.33
CA PRO A 80 -1.06 7.67 -13.00
C PRO A 80 -2.41 8.19 -12.51
N ARG A 81 -2.55 8.34 -11.18
CA ARG A 81 -3.77 8.91 -10.57
C ARG A 81 -4.17 10.23 -11.21
N SER A 82 -5.33 10.22 -11.85
CA SER A 82 -5.89 11.33 -12.62
C SER A 82 -7.32 11.01 -13.02
N THR A 83 -7.99 11.96 -13.63
CA THR A 83 -9.29 11.71 -14.27
C THR A 83 -9.18 10.73 -15.44
N ALA A 84 -8.03 10.70 -16.13
CA ALA A 84 -7.74 9.74 -17.20
C ALA A 84 -7.69 8.29 -16.69
N LEU A 85 -7.11 8.07 -15.50
CA LEU A 85 -7.11 6.75 -14.88
C LEU A 85 -8.55 6.22 -14.71
N LEU A 86 -9.45 7.06 -14.22
CA LEU A 86 -10.85 6.65 -13.99
C LEU A 86 -11.55 6.30 -15.31
N ALA A 87 -11.35 7.10 -16.36
CA ALA A 87 -11.89 6.83 -17.69
C ALA A 87 -11.31 5.54 -18.29
N ALA A 88 -10.01 5.30 -18.08
CA ALA A 88 -9.31 4.08 -18.51
C ALA A 88 -9.90 2.84 -17.85
N LEU A 89 -9.97 2.81 -16.50
CA LEU A 89 -10.49 1.67 -15.75
C LEU A 89 -11.96 1.38 -16.10
N LEU A 90 -12.81 2.41 -16.16
CA LEU A 90 -14.21 2.25 -16.53
C LEU A 90 -14.36 1.77 -17.98
N GLY A 91 -13.51 2.26 -18.89
CA GLY A 91 -13.50 1.82 -20.29
C GLY A 91 -13.14 0.34 -20.45
N VAL A 92 -12.18 -0.17 -19.66
CA VAL A 92 -11.84 -1.61 -19.64
C VAL A 92 -13.06 -2.42 -19.17
N LEU A 93 -13.71 -2.02 -18.08
CA LEU A 93 -14.90 -2.70 -17.58
C LEU A 93 -16.06 -2.69 -18.59
N LYS A 94 -16.31 -1.57 -19.25
CA LYS A 94 -17.32 -1.43 -20.32
C LYS A 94 -17.00 -2.27 -21.55
N ALA A 95 -15.72 -2.56 -21.81
CA ALA A 95 -15.32 -3.49 -22.87
C ALA A 95 -15.59 -4.96 -22.51
N GLY A 96 -15.98 -5.26 -21.27
CA GLY A 96 -16.16 -6.60 -20.73
C GLY A 96 -14.84 -7.33 -20.43
N LEU A 97 -13.78 -6.58 -20.10
CA LEU A 97 -12.44 -7.07 -19.82
C LEU A 97 -12.03 -6.73 -18.38
N PRO A 98 -11.21 -7.56 -17.71
CA PRO A 98 -10.63 -7.19 -16.44
C PRO A 98 -9.46 -6.22 -16.61
N TYR A 99 -9.37 -5.20 -15.75
CA TYR A 99 -8.18 -4.37 -15.70
C TYR A 99 -7.08 -4.98 -14.83
N LEU A 100 -5.84 -4.79 -15.25
CA LEU A 100 -4.62 -5.13 -14.53
C LEU A 100 -3.86 -3.83 -14.24
N PRO A 101 -3.99 -3.24 -13.05
CA PRO A 101 -3.23 -2.06 -12.72
C PRO A 101 -1.77 -2.44 -12.46
N VAL A 102 -0.86 -1.66 -13.02
CA VAL A 102 0.58 -1.80 -12.76
C VAL A 102 1.16 -0.46 -12.32
N ASP A 103 2.14 -0.52 -11.44
CA ASP A 103 2.94 0.66 -11.10
C ASP A 103 4.11 0.77 -12.09
N PRO A 104 4.19 1.82 -12.90
CA PRO A 104 5.30 2.00 -13.83
C PRO A 104 6.65 2.22 -13.13
N ASP A 105 6.63 2.56 -11.84
CA ASP A 105 7.82 2.76 -11.02
C ASP A 105 8.26 1.45 -10.30
N ASP A 106 7.54 0.31 -10.52
CA ASP A 106 7.97 -1.02 -10.07
C ASP A 106 9.25 -1.47 -10.81
N PRO A 107 10.11 -2.31 -10.18
CA PRO A 107 11.29 -2.85 -10.81
C PRO A 107 10.97 -3.53 -12.16
N PRO A 108 11.76 -3.28 -13.21
CA PRO A 108 11.50 -3.82 -14.56
C PRO A 108 11.36 -5.35 -14.59
N ALA A 109 12.16 -6.08 -13.79
CA ALA A 109 12.08 -7.53 -13.68
C ALA A 109 10.74 -8.00 -13.10
N ARG A 110 10.24 -7.32 -12.07
CA ARG A 110 8.92 -7.59 -11.48
C ARG A 110 7.80 -7.30 -12.47
N LEU A 111 7.86 -6.14 -13.13
CA LEU A 111 6.87 -5.77 -14.14
C LEU A 111 6.81 -6.80 -15.26
N ALA A 112 7.96 -7.23 -15.79
CA ALA A 112 8.04 -8.26 -16.80
C ALA A 112 7.40 -9.59 -16.34
N GLY A 113 7.68 -10.06 -15.13
CA GLY A 113 7.09 -11.27 -14.55
C GLY A 113 5.57 -11.19 -14.38
N VAL A 114 5.05 -10.04 -13.96
CA VAL A 114 3.60 -9.76 -13.87
C VAL A 114 2.96 -9.83 -15.26
N LEU A 115 3.54 -9.17 -16.25
CA LEU A 115 3.03 -9.12 -17.62
C LEU A 115 3.06 -10.50 -18.30
N GLU A 116 4.13 -11.26 -18.09
CA GLU A 116 4.25 -12.65 -18.60
C GLU A 116 3.18 -13.54 -17.99
N THR A 117 3.02 -13.50 -16.66
CA THR A 117 1.99 -14.29 -15.96
C THR A 117 0.58 -13.91 -16.42
N ALA A 118 0.33 -12.61 -16.63
CA ALA A 118 -0.97 -12.12 -17.06
C ALA A 118 -1.31 -12.46 -18.51
N GLY A 119 -0.32 -12.65 -19.36
CA GLY A 119 -0.50 -12.90 -20.80
C GLY A 119 -1.16 -11.73 -21.55
N SER A 120 -1.14 -10.54 -20.95
CA SER A 120 -1.76 -9.33 -21.51
C SER A 120 -1.19 -8.98 -22.89
N ARG A 121 -2.00 -8.32 -23.73
CA ARG A 121 -1.60 -7.90 -25.09
C ARG A 121 -1.79 -6.43 -25.37
N VAL A 122 -2.55 -5.74 -24.52
CA VAL A 122 -2.87 -4.31 -24.66
C VAL A 122 -2.60 -3.60 -23.35
N ALA A 123 -2.05 -2.38 -23.45
CA ALA A 123 -1.83 -1.51 -22.32
C ALA A 123 -2.45 -0.13 -22.56
N LEU A 124 -3.19 0.36 -21.57
CA LEU A 124 -3.62 1.74 -21.48
C LEU A 124 -2.49 2.55 -20.80
N VAL A 125 -2.03 3.58 -21.49
CA VAL A 125 -0.86 4.37 -21.11
C VAL A 125 -1.14 5.85 -21.28
N ASN A 126 -0.25 6.68 -20.76
CA ASN A 126 -0.13 8.09 -21.10
C ASN A 126 1.29 8.41 -21.64
N ALA A 127 1.56 9.64 -22.00
CA ALA A 127 2.86 10.05 -22.56
C ALA A 127 4.05 9.73 -21.62
N ARG A 128 3.85 9.74 -20.28
CA ARG A 128 4.90 9.41 -19.30
C ARG A 128 5.18 7.91 -19.24
N THR A 129 4.15 7.07 -19.30
CA THR A 129 4.27 5.63 -19.06
C THR A 129 4.45 4.81 -20.34
N LEU A 130 4.18 5.41 -21.50
CA LEU A 130 4.41 4.79 -22.81
C LEU A 130 5.85 4.26 -22.99
N PRO A 131 6.93 5.03 -22.67
CA PRO A 131 8.29 4.54 -22.79
C PRO A 131 8.60 3.35 -21.87
N VAL A 132 8.05 3.32 -20.65
CA VAL A 132 8.29 2.26 -19.66
C VAL A 132 7.79 0.90 -20.15
N LEU A 133 6.65 0.88 -20.86
CA LEU A 133 6.07 -0.35 -21.42
C LEU A 133 6.53 -0.63 -22.85
N ALA A 134 7.35 0.23 -23.44
CA ALA A 134 7.93 -0.01 -24.76
C ALA A 134 8.82 -1.26 -24.73
N GLY A 135 8.66 -2.14 -25.72
CA GLY A 135 9.43 -3.39 -25.78
C GLY A 135 8.86 -4.57 -25.01
N GLN A 136 7.82 -4.39 -24.19
CA GLN A 136 7.15 -5.47 -23.44
C GLN A 136 6.16 -6.30 -24.30
N GLY A 137 6.12 -6.11 -25.60
CA GLY A 137 5.23 -6.85 -26.51
C GLY A 137 3.74 -6.47 -26.37
N LEU A 138 3.44 -5.37 -25.72
CA LEU A 138 2.09 -4.84 -25.54
C LEU A 138 1.75 -3.82 -26.64
N ARG A 139 0.50 -3.81 -27.10
CA ARG A 139 -0.04 -2.73 -27.94
C ARG A 139 -0.44 -1.57 -27.03
N PRO A 140 0.22 -0.41 -27.12
CA PRO A 140 -0.16 0.74 -26.31
C PRO A 140 -1.40 1.43 -26.89
N VAL A 141 -2.24 1.95 -25.97
CA VAL A 141 -3.37 2.83 -26.28
C VAL A 141 -3.27 4.04 -25.37
N GLU A 142 -3.04 5.21 -25.93
CA GLU A 142 -2.96 6.45 -25.17
C GLU A 142 -4.34 6.96 -24.79
N VAL A 143 -4.61 7.01 -23.47
CA VAL A 143 -5.95 7.30 -22.94
C VAL A 143 -6.36 8.74 -23.22
N GLU A 144 -5.46 9.70 -23.04
CA GLU A 144 -5.72 11.11 -23.24
C GLU A 144 -6.06 11.45 -24.71
N ALA A 145 -5.51 10.70 -25.65
CA ALA A 145 -5.83 10.85 -27.08
C ALA A 145 -7.31 10.48 -27.41
N LEU A 146 -7.95 9.70 -26.54
CA LEU A 146 -9.35 9.31 -26.70
C LEU A 146 -10.33 10.26 -25.95
N ARG A 147 -9.82 11.29 -25.28
CA ARG A 147 -10.66 12.30 -24.63
C ARG A 147 -11.29 13.19 -25.70
N GLY A 148 -12.59 13.10 -25.86
CA GLY A 148 -13.35 14.01 -26.74
C GLY A 148 -13.22 15.47 -26.32
N ALA A 149 -13.50 16.39 -27.24
CA ALA A 149 -13.54 17.81 -26.90
C ALA A 149 -14.58 18.06 -25.78
N PRO A 150 -14.30 18.96 -24.81
CA PRO A 150 -15.20 19.20 -23.66
C PRO A 150 -16.63 19.59 -24.06
N ASP A 151 -16.77 20.26 -25.22
CA ASP A 151 -18.03 20.78 -25.77
C ASP A 151 -18.44 20.07 -27.07
N ALA A 152 -17.91 18.87 -27.34
CA ALA A 152 -18.31 18.12 -28.52
C ALA A 152 -19.82 17.87 -28.48
N PRO A 153 -20.55 18.11 -29.59
CA PRO A 153 -21.98 17.78 -29.63
C PRO A 153 -22.17 16.29 -29.36
N ASP A 154 -23.29 15.96 -28.71
CA ASP A 154 -23.69 14.58 -28.44
C ASP A 154 -23.68 13.79 -29.76
N VAL A 155 -22.64 13.06 -30.02
CA VAL A 155 -22.65 12.05 -31.06
C VAL A 155 -23.43 10.87 -30.48
N GLU A 156 -24.66 10.66 -31.01
CA GLU A 156 -25.46 9.50 -30.69
C GLU A 156 -24.71 8.25 -31.20
N LEU A 157 -23.86 7.68 -30.31
CA LEU A 157 -23.19 6.43 -30.58
C LEU A 157 -24.09 5.27 -30.15
N ASP A 158 -24.10 4.19 -30.92
CA ASP A 158 -24.77 2.97 -30.52
C ASP A 158 -24.37 2.59 -29.09
N PRO A 159 -25.32 2.25 -28.21
CA PRO A 159 -25.02 1.89 -26.83
C PRO A 159 -24.12 0.66 -26.78
N LEU A 160 -23.13 0.68 -25.87
CA LEU A 160 -22.32 -0.49 -25.61
C LEU A 160 -23.20 -1.60 -24.99
N PRO A 161 -23.00 -2.87 -25.34
CA PRO A 161 -23.74 -3.97 -24.74
C PRO A 161 -23.45 -4.07 -23.25
N ASP A 162 -24.42 -4.53 -22.50
CA ASP A 162 -24.27 -4.78 -21.07
C ASP A 162 -23.21 -5.85 -20.80
N VAL A 163 -22.50 -5.65 -19.69
CA VAL A 163 -21.47 -6.57 -19.20
C VAL A 163 -22.04 -7.39 -18.06
N PRO A 164 -22.11 -8.74 -18.17
CA PRO A 164 -22.60 -9.58 -17.09
C PRO A 164 -21.79 -9.40 -15.80
N ALA A 165 -22.45 -9.50 -14.66
CA ALA A 165 -21.81 -9.31 -13.35
C ALA A 165 -20.80 -10.41 -13.00
N GLU A 166 -20.91 -11.58 -13.63
CA GLU A 166 -19.99 -12.72 -13.47
C GLU A 166 -18.62 -12.49 -14.15
N GLN A 167 -18.56 -11.52 -15.09
CA GLN A 167 -17.30 -11.20 -15.74
C GLN A 167 -16.27 -10.69 -14.72
N PRO A 168 -14.98 -11.08 -14.89
CA PRO A 168 -13.90 -10.51 -14.08
C PRO A 168 -13.85 -8.99 -14.20
N ALA A 169 -13.76 -8.32 -13.05
CA ALA A 169 -13.58 -6.87 -12.99
C ALA A 169 -12.10 -6.49 -13.05
N TYR A 170 -11.28 -7.20 -12.29
CA TYR A 170 -9.85 -6.93 -12.24
C TYR A 170 -9.01 -8.17 -11.94
N VAL A 171 -7.72 -8.04 -12.24
CA VAL A 171 -6.65 -8.91 -11.76
C VAL A 171 -5.69 -8.07 -10.96
N MET A 172 -5.54 -8.37 -9.67
CA MET A 172 -4.57 -7.69 -8.80
C MET A 172 -3.49 -8.64 -8.33
N PHE A 173 -2.23 -8.26 -8.51
CA PHE A 173 -1.11 -9.09 -8.10
C PHE A 173 -0.74 -8.84 -6.64
N THR A 174 -0.60 -9.93 -5.90
CA THR A 174 -0.13 -9.95 -4.51
C THR A 174 1.16 -10.76 -4.42
N SER A 175 1.92 -10.58 -3.31
CA SER A 175 3.09 -11.40 -3.04
C SER A 175 2.74 -12.88 -3.01
N GLY A 176 3.69 -13.72 -3.42
CA GLY A 176 3.53 -15.16 -3.45
C GLY A 176 4.58 -15.89 -2.60
N SER A 177 4.14 -16.87 -1.82
CA SER A 177 5.02 -17.70 -0.96
C SER A 177 6.10 -18.50 -1.73
N THR A 178 5.96 -18.62 -3.06
CA THR A 178 6.93 -19.27 -3.94
C THR A 178 7.94 -18.30 -4.56
N GLY A 179 7.96 -17.04 -4.12
CA GLY A 179 8.81 -16.00 -4.71
C GLY A 179 8.25 -15.34 -5.98
N THR A 180 7.14 -15.84 -6.50
CA THR A 180 6.50 -15.31 -7.71
C THR A 180 5.14 -14.68 -7.34
N PRO A 181 4.87 -13.43 -7.75
CA PRO A 181 3.58 -12.79 -7.51
C PRO A 181 2.41 -13.59 -8.10
N LYS A 182 1.27 -13.57 -7.41
CA LYS A 182 0.03 -14.26 -7.83
C LYS A 182 -1.06 -13.24 -8.14
N GLY A 183 -1.73 -13.38 -9.30
CA GLY A 183 -2.80 -12.50 -9.74
C GLY A 183 -4.16 -12.98 -9.25
N VAL A 184 -4.83 -12.25 -8.38
CA VAL A 184 -6.19 -12.54 -7.90
C VAL A 184 -7.20 -12.05 -8.92
N VAL A 185 -8.09 -12.93 -9.38
CA VAL A 185 -9.14 -12.62 -10.38
C VAL A 185 -10.45 -12.38 -9.66
N LEU A 186 -10.93 -11.14 -9.61
CA LEU A 186 -12.19 -10.80 -8.94
C LEU A 186 -13.34 -10.58 -9.91
N PRO A 187 -14.51 -11.24 -9.72
CA PRO A 187 -15.68 -10.98 -10.55
C PRO A 187 -16.36 -9.66 -10.17
N SER A 188 -17.00 -9.01 -11.15
CA SER A 188 -17.71 -7.74 -10.96
C SER A 188 -18.82 -7.84 -9.91
N MET A 189 -19.49 -9.00 -9.80
CA MET A 189 -20.55 -9.19 -8.80
C MET A 189 -20.03 -9.10 -7.36
N ALA A 190 -18.84 -9.61 -7.06
CA ALA A 190 -18.25 -9.53 -5.74
C ALA A 190 -17.93 -8.07 -5.38
N LEU A 191 -17.36 -7.33 -6.33
CA LEU A 191 -17.10 -5.90 -6.18
C LEU A 191 -18.41 -5.11 -6.01
N CYS A 192 -19.45 -5.36 -6.82
CA CYS A 192 -20.76 -4.74 -6.69
C CYS A 192 -21.39 -5.00 -5.31
N ASN A 193 -21.35 -6.24 -4.82
CA ASN A 193 -21.85 -6.59 -3.48
C ASN A 193 -21.21 -5.73 -2.40
N ARG A 194 -19.88 -5.62 -2.44
CA ARG A 194 -19.09 -4.84 -1.49
C ARG A 194 -19.45 -3.34 -1.54
N LEU A 195 -19.57 -2.78 -2.74
CA LEU A 195 -19.85 -1.36 -2.95
C LEU A 195 -21.29 -1.00 -2.54
N LEU A 196 -22.28 -1.81 -2.94
CA LEU A 196 -23.69 -1.59 -2.60
C LEU A 196 -23.92 -1.75 -1.09
N TRP A 197 -23.25 -2.71 -0.44
CA TRP A 197 -23.25 -2.81 1.01
C TRP A 197 -22.71 -1.53 1.66
N MET A 198 -21.54 -1.04 1.21
CA MET A 198 -20.89 0.14 1.78
C MET A 198 -21.73 1.41 1.60
N ARG A 199 -22.36 1.57 0.44
CA ARG A 199 -23.32 2.66 0.18
C ARG A 199 -24.41 2.70 1.24
N ASP A 200 -25.03 1.54 1.49
CA ASP A 200 -26.20 1.43 2.37
C ASP A 200 -25.81 1.46 3.86
N ALA A 201 -24.66 0.85 4.23
CA ALA A 201 -24.20 0.77 5.62
C ALA A 201 -23.72 2.13 6.19
N TYR A 202 -23.25 3.02 5.32
CA TYR A 202 -22.70 4.32 5.72
C TYR A 202 -23.46 5.51 5.15
N ASP A 203 -24.66 5.28 4.61
CA ASP A 203 -25.54 6.34 4.05
C ASP A 203 -24.77 7.28 3.11
N VAL A 204 -24.06 6.70 2.14
CA VAL A 204 -23.29 7.48 1.16
C VAL A 204 -24.22 8.13 0.17
N VAL A 205 -24.18 9.45 0.10
CA VAL A 205 -25.10 10.30 -0.67
C VAL A 205 -24.36 11.05 -1.80
N PRO A 206 -25.12 11.58 -2.78
CA PRO A 206 -24.52 12.31 -3.91
C PRO A 206 -23.67 13.54 -3.52
N GLU A 207 -23.90 14.11 -2.35
CA GLU A 207 -23.16 15.28 -1.82
C GLU A 207 -21.79 14.91 -1.26
N ASP A 208 -21.53 13.62 -1.05
CA ASP A 208 -20.25 13.15 -0.52
C ASP A 208 -19.10 13.36 -1.50
N ARG A 209 -17.92 13.51 -0.93
CA ARG A 209 -16.66 13.64 -1.64
C ARG A 209 -15.68 12.63 -1.08
N ILE A 210 -15.29 11.69 -1.90
CA ILE A 210 -14.43 10.56 -1.51
C ILE A 210 -13.02 10.84 -2.00
N LEU A 211 -12.05 10.81 -1.08
CA LEU A 211 -10.64 10.99 -1.42
C LEU A 211 -10.05 9.71 -2.02
N GLN A 212 -9.66 9.75 -3.29
CA GLN A 212 -8.89 8.69 -3.93
C GLN A 212 -7.39 8.97 -3.75
N LYS A 213 -6.75 8.22 -2.87
CA LYS A 213 -5.33 8.35 -2.56
C LYS A 213 -4.59 7.02 -2.54
N THR A 214 -5.30 5.90 -2.37
CA THR A 214 -4.69 4.57 -2.36
C THR A 214 -4.16 4.23 -3.77
N PRO A 215 -2.91 3.72 -3.90
CA PRO A 215 -2.41 3.27 -5.19
C PRO A 215 -3.36 2.25 -5.83
N VAL A 216 -3.56 2.36 -7.14
CA VAL A 216 -4.54 1.53 -7.87
C VAL A 216 -4.17 0.04 -7.92
N THR A 217 -2.92 -0.29 -7.61
CA THR A 217 -2.43 -1.66 -7.46
C THR A 217 -2.88 -2.34 -6.17
N PHE A 218 -3.51 -1.60 -5.24
CA PHE A 218 -4.14 -2.13 -4.03
C PHE A 218 -5.65 -2.11 -4.18
N ASP A 219 -6.29 -3.21 -3.80
CA ASP A 219 -7.73 -3.44 -3.96
C ASP A 219 -8.62 -2.44 -3.21
N VAL A 220 -8.15 -1.90 -2.08
CA VAL A 220 -8.82 -0.82 -1.33
C VAL A 220 -9.13 0.38 -2.22
N SER A 221 -8.30 0.68 -3.22
CA SER A 221 -8.56 1.74 -4.21
C SER A 221 -9.91 1.53 -4.92
N GLY A 222 -10.37 0.28 -5.01
CA GLY A 222 -11.61 -0.06 -5.72
C GLY A 222 -12.84 0.62 -5.14
N TRP A 223 -12.96 0.74 -3.81
CA TRP A 223 -14.10 1.46 -3.27
C TRP A 223 -13.90 2.99 -3.33
N GLU A 224 -12.68 3.50 -3.20
CA GLU A 224 -12.38 4.93 -3.37
C GLU A 224 -12.77 5.42 -4.79
N LEU A 225 -12.56 4.55 -5.81
CA LEU A 225 -12.86 4.83 -7.22
C LEU A 225 -14.36 4.66 -7.56
N TRP A 226 -14.95 3.54 -7.15
CA TRP A 226 -16.25 3.11 -7.68
C TRP A 226 -17.43 3.49 -6.80
N LEU A 227 -17.26 3.59 -5.47
CA LEU A 227 -18.34 3.98 -4.57
C LEU A 227 -18.93 5.35 -4.90
N PRO A 228 -18.12 6.41 -5.16
CA PRO A 228 -18.69 7.69 -5.58
C PRO A 228 -19.51 7.57 -6.86
N LEU A 229 -19.08 6.77 -7.83
CA LEU A 229 -19.73 6.70 -9.13
C LEU A 229 -21.08 5.97 -9.08
N ILE A 230 -21.27 4.98 -8.21
CA ILE A 230 -22.56 4.29 -8.04
C ILE A 230 -23.54 5.06 -7.15
N THR A 231 -23.08 6.15 -6.51
CA THR A 231 -23.91 6.98 -5.60
C THR A 231 -24.24 8.36 -6.15
N GLY A 232 -23.56 8.82 -7.19
CA GLY A 232 -23.67 10.18 -7.70
C GLY A 232 -22.76 11.19 -6.97
N ALA A 233 -21.87 10.70 -6.11
CA ALA A 233 -20.89 11.48 -5.36
C ALA A 233 -19.67 11.85 -6.23
N THR A 234 -18.69 12.55 -5.64
CA THR A 234 -17.50 12.99 -6.36
C THR A 234 -16.27 12.22 -5.90
N CYS A 235 -15.54 11.60 -6.84
CA CYS A 235 -14.20 11.07 -6.63
C CYS A 235 -13.17 12.21 -6.71
N VAL A 236 -12.45 12.47 -5.63
CA VAL A 236 -11.40 13.51 -5.59
C VAL A 236 -10.04 12.84 -5.54
N PHE A 237 -9.29 12.96 -6.63
CA PHE A 237 -7.95 12.40 -6.72
C PHE A 237 -6.93 13.28 -6.02
N LEU A 238 -6.17 12.68 -5.12
CA LEU A 238 -4.94 13.28 -4.63
C LEU A 238 -3.84 13.05 -5.68
N PRO A 239 -3.09 14.09 -6.09
CA PRO A 239 -1.99 13.94 -7.05
C PRO A 239 -1.02 12.81 -6.66
N PRO A 240 -0.35 12.17 -7.65
CA PRO A 240 0.72 11.22 -7.38
C PRO A 240 1.73 11.78 -6.36
N GLU A 241 2.27 10.92 -5.50
CA GLU A 241 3.23 11.22 -4.42
C GLU A 241 2.66 11.99 -3.21
N GLU A 242 1.66 12.86 -3.36
CA GLU A 242 1.08 13.61 -2.23
C GLU A 242 0.39 12.71 -1.20
N HIS A 243 -0.05 11.51 -1.59
CA HIS A 243 -0.72 10.55 -0.71
C HIS A 243 0.16 10.03 0.43
N ARG A 244 1.47 10.19 0.31
CA ARG A 244 2.45 9.71 1.28
C ARG A 244 2.73 10.74 2.38
N ASP A 245 2.34 12.00 2.16
CA ASP A 245 2.51 13.07 3.14
C ASP A 245 1.20 13.33 3.90
N PRO A 246 1.12 12.98 5.21
CA PRO A 246 -0.08 13.20 6.01
C PRO A 246 -0.54 14.66 6.08
N ALA A 247 0.37 15.62 5.97
CA ALA A 247 0.02 17.04 5.96
C ALA A 247 -0.66 17.45 4.65
N LEU A 248 -0.20 16.93 3.50
CA LEU A 248 -0.84 17.17 2.20
C LEU A 248 -2.22 16.51 2.14
N VAL A 249 -2.37 15.31 2.71
CA VAL A 249 -3.68 14.65 2.84
C VAL A 249 -4.63 15.52 3.67
N ALA A 250 -4.18 16.06 4.81
CA ALA A 250 -5.01 16.95 5.64
C ALA A 250 -5.40 18.25 4.89
N CYS A 251 -4.47 18.82 4.13
CA CYS A 251 -4.76 19.99 3.28
C CYS A 251 -5.81 19.68 2.22
N ALA A 252 -5.70 18.52 1.54
CA ALA A 252 -6.67 18.11 0.53
C ALA A 252 -8.07 17.87 1.12
N ILE A 253 -8.15 17.26 2.31
CA ILE A 253 -9.41 17.07 3.02
C ILE A 253 -10.10 18.43 3.27
N GLN A 254 -9.34 19.42 3.74
CA GLN A 254 -9.86 20.76 4.01
C GLN A 254 -10.23 21.52 2.73
N GLU A 255 -9.34 21.50 1.71
CA GLU A 255 -9.52 22.25 0.45
C GLU A 255 -10.73 21.74 -0.33
N HIS A 256 -10.90 20.42 -0.38
CA HIS A 256 -11.94 19.81 -1.19
C HIS A 256 -13.19 19.42 -0.40
N GLY A 257 -13.20 19.63 0.93
CA GLY A 257 -14.33 19.26 1.79
C GLY A 257 -14.60 17.76 1.72
N ILE A 258 -13.56 16.93 1.85
CA ILE A 258 -13.69 15.47 1.80
C ILE A 258 -14.53 14.97 2.97
N THR A 259 -15.45 14.06 2.68
CA THR A 259 -16.38 13.49 3.67
C THR A 259 -16.04 12.05 4.03
N LEU A 260 -15.47 11.27 3.10
CA LEU A 260 -15.03 9.89 3.30
C LEU A 260 -13.55 9.74 2.91
N CYS A 261 -12.79 9.09 3.77
CA CYS A 261 -11.36 8.84 3.54
C CYS A 261 -10.91 7.50 4.13
N HIS A 262 -10.03 6.80 3.44
CA HIS A 262 -9.34 5.61 3.95
C HIS A 262 -7.98 5.96 4.52
N PHE A 263 -7.55 5.21 5.54
CA PHE A 263 -6.16 5.19 6.03
C PHE A 263 -5.74 3.76 6.37
N ILE A 264 -4.50 3.41 6.12
CA ILE A 264 -3.87 2.33 6.86
C ILE A 264 -3.54 2.85 8.27
N PRO A 265 -3.65 2.02 9.34
CA PRO A 265 -3.44 2.45 10.72
C PRO A 265 -2.14 3.18 11.00
N SER A 266 -1.03 2.74 10.38
CA SER A 266 0.27 3.41 10.50
C SER A 266 0.23 4.85 9.94
N MET A 267 -0.42 5.08 8.80
CA MET A 267 -0.58 6.42 8.24
C MET A 267 -1.56 7.28 9.05
N LEU A 268 -2.66 6.68 9.57
CA LEU A 268 -3.58 7.40 10.44
C LEU A 268 -2.87 7.94 11.68
N ARG A 269 -1.99 7.15 12.30
CA ARG A 269 -1.17 7.58 13.44
C ARG A 269 -0.34 8.83 13.09
N GLU A 270 0.32 8.85 11.94
CA GLU A 270 1.12 9.99 11.51
C GLU A 270 0.25 11.21 11.13
N PHE A 271 -0.92 10.97 10.54
CA PHE A 271 -1.90 12.01 10.24
C PHE A 271 -2.39 12.71 11.52
N LEU A 272 -2.74 11.95 12.58
CA LEU A 272 -3.21 12.49 13.85
C LEU A 272 -2.15 13.32 14.60
N ARG A 273 -0.86 13.09 14.32
CA ARG A 273 0.24 13.89 14.87
C ARG A 273 0.38 15.27 14.21
N ARG A 274 -0.30 15.51 13.07
CA ARG A 274 -0.21 16.78 12.35
C ARG A 274 -1.22 17.80 12.90
N PRO A 275 -0.79 19.06 13.12
CA PRO A 275 -1.72 20.12 13.58
C PRO A 275 -2.89 20.36 12.62
N GLU A 276 -2.70 20.05 11.34
CA GLU A 276 -3.71 20.18 10.30
C GLU A 276 -4.86 19.18 10.46
N ALA A 277 -4.64 18.02 11.07
CA ALA A 277 -5.63 16.95 11.22
C ALA A 277 -6.88 17.44 11.99
N GLY A 278 -6.71 18.18 13.10
CA GLY A 278 -7.82 18.71 13.89
C GLY A 278 -8.73 19.70 13.14
N ARG A 279 -8.34 20.12 11.94
CA ARG A 279 -9.14 21.02 11.09
C ARG A 279 -9.92 20.30 9.99
N CYS A 280 -9.85 18.96 9.93
CA CYS A 280 -10.54 18.13 8.95
C CYS A 280 -12.00 17.85 9.33
N GLY A 281 -12.74 18.89 9.75
CA GLY A 281 -14.12 18.79 10.24
C GLY A 281 -15.16 18.43 9.19
N SER A 282 -14.81 18.35 7.91
CA SER A 282 -15.71 17.88 6.83
C SER A 282 -15.87 16.36 6.80
N LEU A 283 -14.94 15.61 7.44
CA LEU A 283 -15.00 14.15 7.48
C LEU A 283 -16.24 13.67 8.24
N ARG A 284 -16.96 12.74 7.65
CA ARG A 284 -18.08 12.00 8.23
C ARG A 284 -17.64 10.61 8.66
N HIS A 285 -16.94 9.91 7.76
CA HIS A 285 -16.48 8.55 7.93
C HIS A 285 -15.01 8.42 7.57
N VAL A 286 -14.24 7.80 8.45
CA VAL A 286 -12.86 7.39 8.21
C VAL A 286 -12.78 5.88 8.34
N PHE A 287 -12.21 5.24 7.34
CA PHE A 287 -12.06 3.80 7.27
C PHE A 287 -10.61 3.41 7.46
N CYS A 288 -10.36 2.40 8.30
CA CYS A 288 -9.06 1.77 8.46
C CYS A 288 -9.11 0.33 8.02
N SER A 289 -8.12 -0.09 7.21
CA SER A 289 -7.91 -1.49 6.86
C SER A 289 -6.43 -1.74 6.50
N GLY A 290 -6.09 -2.98 6.16
CA GLY A 290 -4.76 -3.36 5.70
C GLY A 290 -3.77 -3.72 6.82
N GLU A 291 -3.96 -3.21 8.04
CA GLU A 291 -3.16 -3.50 9.24
C GLU A 291 -4.05 -3.64 10.45
N ALA A 292 -3.52 -4.21 11.55
CA ALA A 292 -4.22 -4.20 12.83
C ALA A 292 -4.27 -2.77 13.38
N LEU A 293 -5.47 -2.26 13.65
CA LEU A 293 -5.69 -0.91 14.20
C LEU A 293 -5.34 -0.91 15.70
N PRO A 294 -4.33 -0.13 16.16
CA PRO A 294 -4.03 -0.04 17.58
C PRO A 294 -5.09 0.76 18.35
N VAL A 295 -5.43 0.31 19.57
CA VAL A 295 -6.36 1.02 20.48
C VAL A 295 -5.94 2.48 20.69
N ALA A 296 -4.63 2.75 20.88
CA ALA A 296 -4.11 4.09 21.07
C ALA A 296 -4.40 5.02 19.88
N VAL A 297 -4.32 4.50 18.64
CA VAL A 297 -4.63 5.27 17.42
C VAL A 297 -6.12 5.58 17.34
N ALA A 298 -6.97 4.61 17.63
CA ALA A 298 -8.42 4.81 17.63
C ALA A 298 -8.86 5.81 18.71
N ARG A 299 -8.28 5.73 19.92
CA ARG A 299 -8.50 6.72 20.99
C ARG A 299 -8.05 8.13 20.61
N GLY A 300 -6.86 8.23 19.99
CA GLY A 300 -6.35 9.51 19.47
C GLY A 300 -7.25 10.13 18.41
N PHE A 301 -7.80 9.30 17.53
CA PHE A 301 -8.77 9.72 16.53
C PHE A 301 -10.06 10.26 17.18
N ALA A 302 -10.67 9.49 18.08
CA ALA A 302 -11.91 9.86 18.76
C ALA A 302 -11.76 11.15 19.61
N ALA A 303 -10.56 11.41 20.14
CA ALA A 303 -10.28 12.66 20.89
C ALA A 303 -10.09 13.89 19.98
N LEU A 304 -9.71 13.69 18.71
CA LEU A 304 -9.32 14.80 17.81
C LEU A 304 -10.39 15.16 16.78
N LEU A 305 -11.12 14.17 16.26
CA LEU A 305 -12.02 14.33 15.12
C LEU A 305 -13.47 13.92 15.46
N PRO A 306 -14.47 14.69 14.99
CA PRO A 306 -15.88 14.36 15.20
C PRO A 306 -16.40 13.26 14.25
N ALA A 307 -15.58 12.82 13.29
CA ALA A 307 -15.92 11.79 12.32
C ALA A 307 -16.02 10.40 12.98
N ARG A 308 -16.75 9.48 12.35
CA ARG A 308 -16.79 8.08 12.78
C ARG A 308 -15.61 7.29 12.22
N LEU A 309 -14.94 6.53 13.08
CA LEU A 309 -13.86 5.63 12.70
C LEU A 309 -14.41 4.20 12.55
N HIS A 310 -14.08 3.56 11.42
CA HIS A 310 -14.46 2.18 11.11
C HIS A 310 -13.22 1.34 10.86
N ASN A 311 -13.15 0.17 11.49
CA ASN A 311 -12.15 -0.84 11.19
C ASN A 311 -12.76 -1.87 10.23
N LEU A 312 -12.14 -2.03 9.07
CA LEU A 312 -12.54 -2.97 8.04
C LEU A 312 -11.45 -4.03 7.87
N TYR A 313 -11.84 -5.25 7.53
CA TYR A 313 -10.90 -6.34 7.31
C TYR A 313 -11.33 -7.18 6.10
N GLY A 314 -10.36 -7.58 5.30
CA GLY A 314 -10.50 -8.53 4.21
C GLY A 314 -9.18 -8.79 3.49
N PRO A 315 -9.06 -9.94 2.84
CA PRO A 315 -8.01 -10.24 1.87
C PRO A 315 -8.45 -9.86 0.46
N THR A 316 -7.50 -9.64 -0.43
CA THR A 316 -7.76 -9.35 -1.86
C THR A 316 -8.59 -10.46 -2.54
N GLU A 317 -8.45 -11.69 -2.08
CA GLU A 317 -9.19 -12.87 -2.54
C GLU A 317 -10.69 -12.87 -2.16
N ALA A 318 -11.14 -11.82 -1.43
CA ALA A 318 -12.53 -11.68 -1.00
C ALA A 318 -13.04 -10.23 -1.10
N ALA A 319 -12.86 -9.60 -2.25
CA ALA A 319 -13.44 -8.30 -2.62
C ALA A 319 -13.18 -7.18 -1.60
N ILE A 320 -11.90 -6.87 -1.36
CA ILE A 320 -11.40 -5.73 -0.57
C ILE A 320 -11.57 -5.98 0.94
N GLU A 321 -12.78 -5.86 1.50
CA GLU A 321 -13.07 -6.14 2.90
C GLU A 321 -14.41 -6.87 3.06
N VAL A 322 -14.43 -7.82 3.97
CA VAL A 322 -15.58 -8.71 4.25
C VAL A 322 -16.18 -8.53 5.63
N THR A 323 -15.48 -7.80 6.51
CA THR A 323 -16.00 -7.46 7.84
C THR A 323 -15.85 -5.98 8.14
N HIS A 324 -16.65 -5.54 9.10
CA HIS A 324 -16.67 -4.16 9.56
C HIS A 324 -16.92 -4.06 11.06
N TRP A 325 -16.31 -3.06 11.67
CA TRP A 325 -16.55 -2.68 13.05
C TRP A 325 -16.46 -1.16 13.21
N THR A 326 -17.46 -0.56 13.83
CA THR A 326 -17.44 0.88 14.11
C THR A 326 -16.88 1.11 15.50
N CYS A 327 -15.81 1.88 15.61
CA CYS A 327 -15.22 2.25 16.89
C CYS A 327 -16.21 3.07 17.74
N PRO A 328 -16.21 2.90 19.07
CA PRO A 328 -16.94 3.80 19.97
C PRO A 328 -16.54 5.28 19.75
N GLU A 329 -17.51 6.17 19.92
CA GLU A 329 -17.29 7.62 19.70
C GLU A 329 -16.41 8.26 20.79
N ARG A 330 -16.47 7.73 22.01
CA ARG A 330 -15.71 8.25 23.14
C ARG A 330 -14.43 7.46 23.33
N ALA A 331 -13.32 8.15 23.46
CA ALA A 331 -12.00 7.53 23.60
C ALA A 331 -11.89 6.57 24.79
N GLU A 332 -12.58 6.87 25.89
CA GLU A 332 -12.62 6.03 27.11
C GLU A 332 -13.36 4.70 26.92
N ASP A 333 -14.29 4.61 25.95
CA ASP A 333 -15.07 3.41 25.66
C ASP A 333 -14.35 2.42 24.71
N ILE A 334 -13.19 2.83 24.16
CA ILE A 334 -12.39 2.00 23.26
C ILE A 334 -11.38 1.19 24.07
N ASP A 335 -11.73 0.01 24.50
CA ASP A 335 -10.87 -0.91 25.25
C ASP A 335 -10.18 -1.95 24.36
N ARG A 336 -10.79 -2.29 23.24
CA ARG A 336 -10.32 -3.25 22.23
C ARG A 336 -10.74 -2.85 20.81
N ILE A 337 -10.10 -3.46 19.82
CA ILE A 337 -10.46 -3.30 18.40
C ILE A 337 -10.84 -4.67 17.84
N LEU A 338 -12.01 -4.74 17.23
CA LEU A 338 -12.49 -5.94 16.53
C LEU A 338 -12.35 -5.77 15.02
N ILE A 339 -12.31 -6.87 14.28
CA ILE A 339 -12.59 -6.89 12.85
C ILE A 339 -14.11 -6.99 12.58
N GLY A 340 -14.88 -7.37 13.60
CA GLY A 340 -16.32 -7.17 13.71
C GLY A 340 -17.19 -8.20 13.02
N GLN A 341 -18.18 -7.72 12.28
CA GLN A 341 -19.27 -8.51 11.70
C GLN A 341 -19.12 -8.61 10.17
N PRO A 342 -19.66 -9.68 9.54
CA PRO A 342 -19.61 -9.83 8.09
C PRO A 342 -20.48 -8.79 7.36
N ILE A 343 -20.04 -8.40 6.16
CA ILE A 343 -20.86 -7.64 5.21
C ILE A 343 -21.98 -8.49 4.63
N ASP A 344 -22.90 -7.89 3.87
CA ASP A 344 -24.00 -8.58 3.20
C ASP A 344 -23.48 -9.71 2.28
N ASN A 345 -24.22 -10.83 2.26
CA ASN A 345 -23.94 -12.02 1.43
C ASN A 345 -22.58 -12.68 1.69
N CYS A 346 -21.94 -12.39 2.82
CA CYS A 346 -20.72 -12.99 3.28
C CYS A 346 -21.00 -13.99 4.41
N VAL A 347 -20.29 -15.10 4.43
CA VAL A 347 -20.31 -16.09 5.50
C VAL A 347 -18.90 -16.26 6.02
N LEU A 348 -18.74 -16.24 7.34
CA LEU A 348 -17.48 -16.42 8.02
C LEU A 348 -17.56 -17.66 8.90
N GLY A 349 -16.52 -18.48 8.89
CA GLY A 349 -16.37 -19.64 9.74
C GLY A 349 -15.01 -19.65 10.43
N VAL A 350 -14.95 -20.17 11.64
CA VAL A 350 -13.69 -20.31 12.38
C VAL A 350 -13.43 -21.82 12.56
N PHE A 351 -12.25 -22.27 12.11
CA PHE A 351 -11.93 -23.69 12.01
C PHE A 351 -10.61 -24.02 12.72
N ASP A 352 -10.54 -25.23 13.27
CA ASP A 352 -9.32 -25.80 13.82
C ASP A 352 -8.35 -26.27 12.69
N PRO A 353 -7.11 -26.72 13.02
CA PRO A 353 -6.17 -27.22 12.01
C PRO A 353 -6.65 -28.46 11.24
N ASP A 354 -7.61 -29.22 11.81
CA ASP A 354 -8.22 -30.39 11.16
C ASP A 354 -9.38 -30.02 10.22
N GLY A 355 -9.71 -28.70 10.12
CA GLY A 355 -10.82 -28.20 9.31
C GLY A 355 -12.20 -28.39 9.96
N ARG A 356 -12.26 -28.59 11.28
CA ARG A 356 -13.51 -28.66 12.00
C ARG A 356 -13.89 -27.31 12.60
N PRO A 357 -15.17 -26.94 12.59
CA PRO A 357 -15.61 -25.69 13.22
C PRO A 357 -15.29 -25.70 14.71
N VAL A 358 -14.75 -24.60 15.24
CA VAL A 358 -14.50 -24.44 16.68
C VAL A 358 -15.73 -23.89 17.40
N PRO A 359 -15.87 -24.10 18.73
CA PRO A 359 -16.88 -23.45 19.55
C PRO A 359 -16.73 -21.93 19.60
N ASP A 360 -17.81 -21.20 19.88
CA ASP A 360 -17.78 -19.75 20.13
C ASP A 360 -16.81 -19.44 21.28
N GLY A 361 -15.94 -18.45 21.10
CA GLY A 361 -14.93 -18.04 22.08
C GLY A 361 -13.58 -18.75 21.95
N ASP A 362 -13.49 -19.83 21.16
CA ASP A 362 -12.22 -20.52 20.89
C ASP A 362 -11.49 -19.88 19.71
N GLU A 363 -10.18 -20.10 19.65
CA GLU A 363 -9.32 -19.61 18.57
C GLU A 363 -9.30 -20.59 17.40
N GLY A 364 -9.30 -20.04 16.17
CA GLY A 364 -9.14 -20.84 14.95
C GLY A 364 -8.75 -20.00 13.76
N GLU A 365 -8.57 -20.66 12.62
CA GLU A 365 -8.34 -20.01 11.33
C GLU A 365 -9.66 -19.48 10.76
N LEU A 366 -9.66 -18.24 10.29
CA LEU A 366 -10.81 -17.63 9.62
C LEU A 366 -10.95 -18.16 8.19
N TYR A 367 -12.13 -18.63 7.84
CA TYR A 367 -12.53 -19.00 6.49
C TYR A 367 -13.64 -18.06 6.02
N ILE A 368 -13.60 -17.67 4.76
CA ILE A 368 -14.56 -16.75 4.13
C ILE A 368 -15.30 -17.49 3.02
N GLY A 369 -16.63 -17.36 3.02
CA GLY A 369 -17.50 -17.90 1.98
C GLY A 369 -18.52 -16.88 1.48
N GLY A 370 -19.24 -17.24 0.43
CA GLY A 370 -20.32 -16.42 -0.13
C GLY A 370 -19.90 -15.57 -1.34
N MET A 371 -20.67 -14.52 -1.57
CA MET A 371 -20.57 -13.67 -2.78
C MET A 371 -19.25 -12.89 -2.92
N PRO A 372 -18.53 -12.50 -1.83
CA PRO A 372 -17.29 -11.74 -1.96
C PRO A 372 -16.12 -12.47 -2.60
N LEU A 373 -16.16 -13.79 -2.76
CA LEU A 373 -15.00 -14.58 -3.18
C LEU A 373 -14.53 -14.27 -4.61
N ALA A 374 -13.21 -14.24 -4.78
CA ALA A 374 -12.54 -14.24 -6.07
C ALA A 374 -12.76 -15.57 -6.82
N LEU A 375 -12.53 -15.56 -8.13
CA LEU A 375 -12.58 -16.75 -8.99
C LEU A 375 -11.37 -17.66 -8.77
N GLY A 376 -10.31 -17.14 -8.16
CA GLY A 376 -9.05 -17.85 -7.92
C GLY A 376 -7.84 -17.03 -8.37
N TYR A 377 -6.71 -17.72 -8.57
CA TYR A 377 -5.47 -17.12 -9.03
C TYR A 377 -5.25 -17.36 -10.53
N LEU A 378 -4.96 -16.29 -11.25
CA LEU A 378 -4.77 -16.28 -12.70
C LEU A 378 -3.68 -17.29 -13.12
N ASN A 379 -4.03 -18.22 -13.99
CA ASN A 379 -3.13 -19.27 -14.52
C ASN A 379 -2.45 -20.14 -13.45
N ARG A 380 -2.99 -20.18 -12.20
CA ARG A 380 -2.42 -20.93 -11.07
C ARG A 380 -3.50 -21.76 -10.36
N GLN A 381 -3.98 -22.80 -11.05
CA GLN A 381 -4.98 -23.71 -10.50
C GLN A 381 -4.47 -24.42 -9.25
N ASP A 382 -3.16 -24.74 -9.19
CA ASP A 382 -2.51 -25.35 -8.03
C ASP A 382 -2.64 -24.51 -6.75
N LEU A 383 -2.50 -23.19 -6.87
CA LEU A 383 -2.69 -22.25 -5.75
C LEU A 383 -4.18 -22.04 -5.44
N THR A 384 -5.01 -22.02 -6.48
CA THR A 384 -6.45 -21.86 -6.33
C THR A 384 -7.03 -23.02 -5.51
N ASP A 385 -6.72 -24.27 -5.87
CA ASP A 385 -7.24 -25.45 -5.17
C ASP A 385 -6.77 -25.57 -3.71
N ARG A 386 -5.61 -25.00 -3.38
CA ARG A 386 -5.10 -24.97 -2.00
C ARG A 386 -5.77 -23.90 -1.15
N ALA A 387 -6.11 -22.75 -1.72
CA ALA A 387 -6.66 -21.61 -1.00
C ALA A 387 -8.19 -21.61 -0.98
N PHE A 388 -8.83 -22.05 -2.05
CA PHE A 388 -10.27 -22.12 -2.22
C PHE A 388 -10.73 -23.59 -2.13
N VAL A 389 -11.12 -23.99 -0.92
CA VAL A 389 -11.48 -25.38 -0.63
C VAL A 389 -12.99 -25.59 -0.72
N PRO A 390 -13.47 -26.79 -1.12
CA PRO A 390 -14.88 -27.11 -1.11
C PRO A 390 -15.45 -27.02 0.32
N ALA A 391 -16.68 -26.56 0.44
CA ALA A 391 -17.40 -26.61 1.72
C ALA A 391 -18.07 -27.97 1.88
N ASP A 392 -17.81 -28.63 3.01
CA ASP A 392 -18.49 -29.88 3.34
C ASP A 392 -19.96 -29.61 3.65
N ALA A 393 -20.86 -30.31 2.92
CA ALA A 393 -22.29 -30.51 3.21
C ALA A 393 -23.16 -29.30 3.60
N ASP A 394 -22.66 -28.08 3.57
CA ASP A 394 -23.43 -26.87 3.88
C ASP A 394 -24.01 -26.25 2.62
N ALA A 395 -25.30 -26.34 2.43
CA ALA A 395 -26.01 -25.82 1.26
C ALA A 395 -25.86 -24.29 1.05
N SER A 396 -25.39 -23.54 2.05
CA SER A 396 -25.27 -22.07 1.99
C SER A 396 -23.93 -21.57 1.53
N VAL A 397 -22.88 -22.38 1.59
CA VAL A 397 -21.52 -22.08 1.15
C VAL A 397 -21.03 -23.21 0.25
N ARG A 398 -20.60 -22.88 -0.96
CA ARG A 398 -20.03 -23.88 -1.90
C ARG A 398 -18.53 -24.00 -1.78
N THR A 399 -17.87 -22.89 -1.46
CA THR A 399 -16.40 -22.77 -1.42
C THR A 399 -16.01 -21.87 -0.26
N TRP A 400 -14.98 -22.27 0.47
CA TRP A 400 -14.32 -21.50 1.49
C TRP A 400 -12.97 -20.99 0.96
N TYR A 401 -12.67 -19.72 1.21
CA TYR A 401 -11.32 -19.19 1.11
C TYR A 401 -10.63 -19.29 2.48
N ARG A 402 -9.50 -19.94 2.54
CA ARG A 402 -8.64 -20.07 3.72
C ARG A 402 -7.76 -18.83 3.84
N THR A 403 -7.96 -18.03 4.90
CA THR A 403 -7.27 -16.74 5.01
C THR A 403 -5.85 -16.86 5.55
N GLY A 404 -5.55 -17.90 6.34
CA GLY A 404 -4.34 -17.96 7.14
C GLY A 404 -4.37 -17.00 8.35
N ASP A 405 -5.47 -16.31 8.59
CA ASP A 405 -5.64 -15.39 9.72
C ASP A 405 -6.27 -16.10 10.91
N ARG A 406 -5.69 -15.94 12.10
CA ARG A 406 -6.19 -16.48 13.36
C ARG A 406 -7.11 -15.48 14.02
N VAL A 407 -8.29 -15.94 14.40
CA VAL A 407 -9.35 -15.13 14.99
C VAL A 407 -10.02 -15.84 16.16
N ARG A 408 -10.82 -15.09 16.91
CA ARG A 408 -11.73 -15.56 17.93
C ARG A 408 -13.09 -14.90 17.75
N LEU A 409 -14.16 -15.67 17.84
CA LEU A 409 -15.52 -15.14 17.83
C LEU A 409 -15.94 -14.73 19.24
N LEU A 410 -16.27 -13.45 19.40
CA LEU A 410 -16.83 -12.85 20.61
C LEU A 410 -18.29 -12.42 20.36
N ASP A 411 -19.05 -12.08 21.41
CA ASP A 411 -20.43 -11.59 21.27
C ASP A 411 -20.56 -10.36 20.36
N ALA A 412 -19.57 -9.47 20.39
CA ALA A 412 -19.54 -8.24 19.60
C ALA A 412 -19.01 -8.42 18.15
N GLY A 413 -18.48 -9.61 17.81
CA GLY A 413 -17.89 -9.93 16.52
C GLY A 413 -16.51 -10.55 16.61
N LEU A 414 -15.83 -10.69 15.48
CA LEU A 414 -14.52 -11.32 15.39
C LEU A 414 -13.40 -10.42 15.93
N GLU A 415 -12.54 -11.02 16.73
CA GLU A 415 -11.25 -10.46 17.16
C GLU A 415 -10.12 -11.06 16.32
N TYR A 416 -9.22 -10.21 15.82
CA TYR A 416 -8.04 -10.63 15.06
C TYR A 416 -6.88 -10.92 16.01
N LEU A 417 -6.28 -12.11 15.92
CA LEU A 417 -5.22 -12.58 16.82
C LEU A 417 -3.85 -12.73 16.14
N GLY A 418 -3.78 -12.50 14.81
CA GLY A 418 -2.55 -12.66 14.04
C GLY A 418 -2.69 -13.68 12.93
N ARG A 419 -1.57 -14.26 12.48
CA ARG A 419 -1.57 -15.24 11.39
C ARG A 419 -1.12 -16.62 11.88
N VAL A 420 -1.51 -17.65 11.12
CA VAL A 420 -1.03 -19.03 11.31
C VAL A 420 0.26 -19.29 10.52
N ASP A 421 0.56 -18.44 9.52
CA ASP A 421 1.75 -18.48 8.67
C ASP A 421 2.70 -17.30 8.91
N ASP A 422 3.76 -17.20 8.09
CA ASP A 422 4.80 -16.17 8.21
C ASP A 422 4.48 -14.87 7.46
N GLN A 423 3.36 -14.81 6.74
CA GLN A 423 2.97 -13.61 5.99
C GLN A 423 2.80 -12.41 6.92
N VAL A 424 3.26 -11.25 6.49
CA VAL A 424 3.19 -10.03 7.29
C VAL A 424 2.51 -8.89 6.52
N LYS A 425 1.92 -7.97 7.28
CA LYS A 425 1.41 -6.71 6.75
C LYS A 425 2.24 -5.57 7.33
N ILE A 426 2.95 -4.84 6.46
CA ILE A 426 3.81 -3.71 6.84
C ILE A 426 3.44 -2.53 5.95
N ARG A 427 3.02 -1.42 6.56
CA ARG A 427 2.57 -0.20 5.86
C ARG A 427 1.48 -0.49 4.82
N GLY A 428 0.54 -1.38 5.18
CA GLY A 428 -0.55 -1.82 4.33
C GLY A 428 -0.15 -2.80 3.22
N GLN A 429 1.13 -3.08 3.02
CA GLN A 429 1.60 -4.05 2.03
C GLN A 429 1.56 -5.46 2.61
N ARG A 430 0.98 -6.38 1.86
CA ARG A 430 0.97 -7.80 2.15
C ARG A 430 2.27 -8.41 1.62
N ILE A 431 3.14 -8.84 2.50
CA ILE A 431 4.49 -9.31 2.17
C ILE A 431 4.62 -10.77 2.59
N GLU A 432 5.02 -11.60 1.64
CA GLU A 432 5.51 -12.96 1.91
C GLU A 432 7.02 -12.87 2.14
N PRO A 433 7.52 -13.12 3.36
CA PRO A 433 8.96 -13.07 3.64
C PRO A 433 9.77 -13.95 2.70
N GLN A 434 9.19 -15.09 2.30
CA GLN A 434 9.81 -16.05 1.38
C GLN A 434 10.08 -15.47 -0.01
N GLU A 435 9.29 -14.49 -0.49
CA GLU A 435 9.57 -13.78 -1.75
C GLU A 435 10.88 -13.02 -1.65
N VAL A 436 11.09 -12.29 -0.56
CA VAL A 436 12.33 -11.53 -0.32
C VAL A 436 13.51 -12.47 -0.12
N GLU A 437 13.32 -13.57 0.62
CA GLU A 437 14.35 -14.60 0.86
C GLU A 437 14.81 -15.27 -0.44
N HIS A 438 13.86 -15.57 -1.34
CA HIS A 438 14.17 -16.14 -2.65
C HIS A 438 15.12 -15.23 -3.44
N HIS A 439 14.85 -13.93 -3.45
CA HIS A 439 15.70 -12.95 -4.11
C HIS A 439 17.03 -12.73 -3.39
N LEU A 440 17.06 -12.74 -2.06
CA LEU A 440 18.31 -12.70 -1.29
C LEU A 440 19.22 -13.88 -1.61
N ALA A 441 18.65 -15.09 -1.73
CA ALA A 441 19.42 -16.30 -2.05
C ALA A 441 20.03 -16.29 -3.46
N SER A 442 19.59 -15.41 -4.36
CA SER A 442 20.22 -15.23 -5.69
C SER A 442 21.47 -14.35 -5.66
N HIS A 443 21.74 -13.66 -4.54
CA HIS A 443 22.94 -12.83 -4.40
C HIS A 443 24.19 -13.70 -4.11
N PRO A 444 25.30 -13.51 -4.84
CA PRO A 444 26.47 -14.41 -4.75
C PRO A 444 27.15 -14.43 -3.37
N GLU A 445 27.00 -13.39 -2.56
CA GLU A 445 27.58 -13.31 -1.22
C GLU A 445 26.69 -13.94 -0.12
N VAL A 446 25.48 -14.43 -0.47
CA VAL A 446 24.49 -14.96 0.47
C VAL A 446 24.39 -16.47 0.34
N ALA A 447 24.69 -17.21 1.42
CA ALA A 447 24.44 -18.66 1.50
C ALA A 447 22.96 -18.95 1.85
N ALA A 448 22.43 -18.20 2.80
CA ALA A 448 21.01 -18.28 3.19
C ALA A 448 20.54 -16.94 3.78
N GLY A 449 19.26 -16.65 3.62
CA GLY A 449 18.63 -15.48 4.21
C GLY A 449 17.28 -15.83 4.83
N VAL A 450 16.97 -15.26 6.00
CA VAL A 450 15.66 -15.37 6.63
C VAL A 450 15.15 -13.98 6.94
N VAL A 451 13.93 -13.68 6.49
CA VAL A 451 13.30 -12.38 6.68
C VAL A 451 12.17 -12.49 7.70
N VAL A 452 12.20 -11.60 8.69
CA VAL A 452 11.18 -11.54 9.75
C VAL A 452 10.66 -10.12 9.91
N ALA A 453 9.44 -9.98 10.43
CA ALA A 453 8.89 -8.69 10.81
C ALA A 453 9.11 -8.48 12.32
N ALA A 454 10.03 -7.60 12.67
CA ALA A 454 10.37 -7.27 14.05
C ALA A 454 9.74 -5.93 14.48
N ARG A 455 9.41 -5.82 15.76
CA ARG A 455 8.96 -4.55 16.34
C ARG A 455 10.18 -3.71 16.72
N VAL A 456 10.34 -2.58 16.03
CA VAL A 456 11.42 -1.62 16.26
C VAL A 456 10.79 -0.30 16.74
N GLY A 457 10.81 -0.06 18.06
CA GLY A 457 10.05 1.01 18.67
C GLY A 457 8.53 0.81 18.56
N GLU A 458 7.83 1.75 17.92
CA GLU A 458 6.38 1.67 17.69
C GLU A 458 6.01 0.98 16.37
N ASP A 459 6.98 0.78 15.49
CA ASP A 459 6.75 0.27 14.13
C ASP A 459 7.11 -1.21 13.99
N ARG A 460 6.50 -1.85 12.98
CA ARG A 460 6.91 -3.15 12.45
C ARG A 460 7.78 -2.93 11.23
N GLU A 461 8.97 -3.57 11.20
CA GLU A 461 9.93 -3.43 10.12
C GLU A 461 10.43 -4.79 9.65
N LEU A 462 10.77 -4.90 8.35
CA LEU A 462 11.42 -6.09 7.82
C LEU A 462 12.89 -6.11 8.23
N VAL A 463 13.32 -7.24 8.75
CA VAL A 463 14.68 -7.52 9.15
C VAL A 463 15.15 -8.78 8.42
N ALA A 464 16.23 -8.67 7.66
CA ALA A 464 16.86 -9.79 6.99
C ALA A 464 18.04 -10.31 7.83
N TRP A 465 18.01 -11.57 8.20
CA TRP A 465 19.15 -12.30 8.74
C TRP A 465 19.90 -12.97 7.60
N ILE A 466 21.19 -12.69 7.47
CA ILE A 466 22.03 -13.13 6.35
C ILE A 466 23.10 -14.06 6.85
N GLN A 467 23.16 -15.27 6.31
CA GLN A 467 24.28 -16.16 6.44
C GLN A 467 25.20 -15.96 5.23
N PRO A 468 26.46 -15.53 5.43
CA PRO A 468 27.40 -15.31 4.35
C PRO A 468 27.71 -16.59 3.58
N ALA A 469 27.95 -16.48 2.26
CA ALA A 469 28.53 -17.55 1.47
C ALA A 469 29.98 -17.81 1.89
N GLU A 470 30.48 -19.02 1.63
CA GLU A 470 31.86 -19.41 1.97
C GLU A 470 32.85 -18.46 1.29
N GLY A 471 33.77 -17.90 2.08
CA GLY A 471 34.75 -16.88 1.64
C GLY A 471 34.21 -15.45 1.56
N SER A 472 32.88 -15.22 1.72
CA SER A 472 32.27 -13.89 1.62
C SER A 472 32.05 -13.21 2.99
N ALA A 473 32.36 -13.85 4.10
CA ALA A 473 32.16 -13.32 5.44
C ALA A 473 32.83 -11.95 5.64
N GLN A 474 34.07 -11.78 5.14
CA GLN A 474 34.81 -10.51 5.22
C GLN A 474 34.17 -9.44 4.30
N ALA A 475 33.68 -9.79 3.12
CA ALA A 475 33.00 -8.86 2.21
C ALA A 475 31.72 -8.31 2.83
N LEU A 476 30.98 -9.12 3.60
CA LEU A 476 29.77 -8.72 4.28
C LEU A 476 30.01 -7.93 5.59
N THR A 477 31.20 -7.94 6.15
CA THR A 477 31.54 -7.10 7.32
C THR A 477 31.95 -5.66 6.98
N HIS A 478 32.15 -5.34 5.69
CA HIS A 478 32.47 -3.99 5.25
C HIS A 478 31.17 -3.19 4.98
N GLY A 479 31.15 -1.90 5.33
CA GLY A 479 29.95 -1.02 5.25
C GLY A 479 29.25 -0.92 3.87
N GLY A 480 29.87 -1.42 2.78
CA GLY A 480 29.28 -1.54 1.46
C GLY A 480 28.36 -2.74 1.24
N ALA A 481 28.38 -3.74 2.13
CA ALA A 481 27.61 -4.99 1.94
C ALA A 481 26.11 -4.76 1.99
N VAL A 482 25.62 -4.07 3.00
CA VAL A 482 24.20 -3.74 3.15
C VAL A 482 23.69 -2.95 1.93
N ARG A 483 24.53 -2.04 1.41
CA ARG A 483 24.19 -1.29 0.19
C ARG A 483 24.03 -2.22 -1.01
N ARG A 484 24.96 -3.15 -1.25
CA ARG A 484 24.86 -4.10 -2.39
C ARG A 484 23.63 -5.00 -2.28
N LEU A 485 23.31 -5.50 -1.08
CA LEU A 485 22.12 -6.30 -0.86
C LEU A 485 20.83 -5.50 -1.10
N ARG A 486 20.80 -4.23 -0.69
CA ARG A 486 19.65 -3.34 -0.97
C ARG A 486 19.50 -3.03 -2.45
N GLU A 487 20.60 -2.69 -3.13
CA GLU A 487 20.62 -2.44 -4.58
C GLU A 487 20.13 -3.68 -5.34
N HIS A 488 20.63 -4.86 -4.99
CA HIS A 488 20.18 -6.12 -5.58
C HIS A 488 18.68 -6.37 -5.40
N LEU A 489 18.15 -6.15 -4.19
CA LEU A 489 16.72 -6.30 -3.94
C LEU A 489 15.88 -5.22 -4.62
N ALA A 490 16.37 -3.98 -4.69
CA ALA A 490 15.65 -2.87 -5.31
C ALA A 490 15.39 -3.10 -6.81
N ASP A 491 16.21 -3.91 -7.48
CA ASP A 491 16.03 -4.32 -8.88
C ASP A 491 14.97 -5.43 -9.06
N LEU A 492 14.55 -6.09 -7.96
CA LEU A 492 13.76 -7.33 -8.02
C LEU A 492 12.41 -7.23 -7.31
N VAL A 493 12.32 -6.43 -6.22
CA VAL A 493 11.10 -6.31 -5.40
C VAL A 493 10.71 -4.84 -5.20
N PRO A 494 9.42 -4.56 -4.95
CA PRO A 494 8.98 -3.20 -4.65
C PRO A 494 9.74 -2.58 -3.47
N PRO A 495 9.90 -1.25 -3.43
CA PRO A 495 10.65 -0.57 -2.36
C PRO A 495 10.20 -0.94 -0.94
N GLY A 496 8.90 -1.19 -0.74
CA GLY A 496 8.36 -1.57 0.58
C GLY A 496 8.69 -3.00 1.02
N TYR A 497 9.22 -3.84 0.13
CA TYR A 497 9.63 -5.22 0.42
C TYR A 497 11.13 -5.31 0.77
N VAL A 498 11.89 -4.26 0.50
CA VAL A 498 13.32 -4.21 0.84
C VAL A 498 13.48 -4.11 2.37
N PRO A 499 14.19 -5.04 3.03
CA PRO A 499 14.38 -4.99 4.47
C PRO A 499 15.04 -3.68 4.92
N THR A 500 14.50 -3.12 6.01
CA THR A 500 15.08 -1.92 6.64
C THR A 500 16.41 -2.25 7.28
N HIS A 501 16.51 -3.44 7.90
CA HIS A 501 17.67 -3.91 8.62
C HIS A 501 18.21 -5.21 8.04
N PHE A 502 19.55 -5.33 8.01
CA PHE A 502 20.26 -6.53 7.62
C PHE A 502 21.18 -6.92 8.77
N LEU A 503 21.04 -8.14 9.28
CA LEU A 503 21.81 -8.68 10.39
C LEU A 503 22.56 -9.92 9.94
N ALA A 504 23.85 -9.99 10.22
CA ALA A 504 24.63 -11.18 9.93
C ALA A 504 24.42 -12.27 10.98
N ALA A 505 24.44 -13.51 10.55
CA ALA A 505 24.43 -14.69 11.40
C ALA A 505 25.42 -15.73 10.86
N THR A 506 26.23 -16.31 11.73
CA THR A 506 27.12 -17.46 11.38
C THR A 506 26.30 -18.68 11.05
N GLU A 507 25.21 -18.89 11.80
CA GLU A 507 24.25 -19.98 11.61
C GLU A 507 22.85 -19.47 11.85
N LEU A 508 21.93 -19.89 11.00
CA LEU A 508 20.49 -19.61 11.18
C LEU A 508 19.89 -20.71 12.06
N PRO A 509 19.21 -20.34 13.19
CA PRO A 509 18.69 -21.31 14.12
C PRO A 509 17.56 -22.13 13.51
N LEU A 510 17.53 -23.42 13.86
CA LEU A 510 16.51 -24.36 13.43
C LEU A 510 15.62 -24.77 14.61
N THR A 511 14.37 -25.02 14.35
CA THR A 511 13.43 -25.66 15.27
C THR A 511 13.80 -27.14 15.45
N SER A 512 13.20 -27.80 16.43
CA SER A 512 13.33 -29.25 16.63
C SER A 512 12.90 -30.10 15.41
N SER A 513 12.09 -29.52 14.50
CA SER A 513 11.65 -30.16 13.24
C SER A 513 12.57 -29.86 12.06
N GLY A 514 13.69 -29.16 12.26
CA GLY A 514 14.66 -28.81 11.21
C GLY A 514 14.27 -27.62 10.32
N LYS A 515 13.22 -26.88 10.66
CA LYS A 515 12.83 -25.64 9.97
C LYS A 515 13.50 -24.43 10.60
N GLN A 516 13.62 -23.33 9.86
CA GLN A 516 14.13 -22.05 10.36
C GLN A 516 13.28 -21.56 11.55
N ASP A 517 13.94 -21.24 12.67
CA ASP A 517 13.25 -20.70 13.86
C ASP A 517 13.06 -19.18 13.74
N ARG A 518 12.04 -18.80 12.96
CA ARG A 518 11.68 -17.39 12.70
C ARG A 518 11.30 -16.64 13.97
N LYS A 519 10.66 -17.34 14.96
CA LYS A 519 10.29 -16.70 16.22
C LYS A 519 11.51 -16.28 17.02
N LEU A 520 12.51 -17.16 17.10
CA LEU A 520 13.76 -16.83 17.78
C LEU A 520 14.50 -15.71 17.06
N LEU A 521 14.56 -15.74 15.71
CA LEU A 521 15.17 -14.68 14.91
C LEU A 521 14.46 -13.34 15.09
N GLN A 522 13.12 -13.33 15.12
CA GLN A 522 12.34 -12.12 15.41
C GLN A 522 12.66 -11.55 16.80
N GLN A 523 12.65 -12.39 17.85
CA GLN A 523 12.97 -11.96 19.21
C GLN A 523 14.39 -11.38 19.32
N ARG A 524 15.37 -12.04 18.69
CA ARG A 524 16.74 -11.53 18.65
C ARG A 524 16.85 -10.19 17.92
N ALA A 525 16.14 -10.01 16.79
CA ALA A 525 16.09 -8.75 16.07
C ALA A 525 15.48 -7.64 16.94
N GLU A 526 14.33 -7.91 17.59
CA GLU A 526 13.67 -6.95 18.47
C GLU A 526 14.56 -6.54 19.65
N GLN A 527 15.22 -7.50 20.31
CA GLN A 527 16.15 -7.23 21.41
C GLN A 527 17.33 -6.38 20.93
N ARG A 528 17.97 -6.78 19.82
CA ARG A 528 19.19 -6.13 19.31
C ARG A 528 18.90 -4.70 18.83
N LEU A 529 17.86 -4.51 18.01
CA LEU A 529 17.52 -3.21 17.43
C LEU A 529 16.96 -2.22 18.46
N ASN A 530 16.24 -2.70 19.50
CA ASN A 530 15.72 -1.82 20.55
C ASN A 530 16.76 -1.52 21.65
N ALA A 531 17.74 -2.39 21.91
CA ALA A 531 18.81 -2.14 22.88
C ALA A 531 19.71 -0.96 22.47
N HIS A 532 19.89 -0.75 21.18
CA HIS A 532 20.73 0.31 20.61
C HIS A 532 19.96 1.60 20.30
N ARG A 533 18.69 1.68 20.67
CA ARG A 533 17.90 2.89 20.51
C ARG A 533 18.09 3.79 21.74
N PRO A 534 18.62 5.03 21.60
CA PRO A 534 18.71 5.94 22.72
C PRO A 534 17.31 6.17 23.29
N ALA A 535 17.16 5.99 24.59
CA ALA A 535 15.91 6.34 25.30
C ALA A 535 15.58 7.81 24.99
N PRO A 536 14.30 8.18 24.87
CA PRO A 536 13.91 9.58 24.72
C PRO A 536 14.35 10.32 26.00
N ARG A 537 15.54 10.94 25.98
CA ARG A 537 16.03 11.77 27.05
C ARG A 537 15.42 13.17 26.92
N ALA A 538 14.72 13.58 27.95
CA ALA A 538 14.58 14.98 28.25
C ALA A 538 15.97 15.53 28.58
N GLY A 539 16.53 16.37 27.68
CA GLY A 539 17.68 17.22 27.94
C GLY A 539 19.04 16.54 28.08
N GLU A 540 19.95 16.92 27.17
CA GLU A 540 21.42 16.94 27.27
C GLU A 540 22.26 15.71 26.85
N ALA A 541 23.09 16.00 25.85
CA ALA A 541 24.48 15.62 25.57
C ALA A 541 24.90 14.12 25.60
N GLY A 542 25.35 13.65 24.43
CA GLY A 542 26.10 12.40 24.27
C GLY A 542 26.47 12.11 22.81
N GLU A 543 27.49 12.80 22.30
CA GLU A 543 27.83 12.83 20.85
C GLU A 543 28.77 11.73 20.35
N ALA A 544 29.23 10.77 21.15
CA ALA A 544 30.40 9.96 20.77
C ALA A 544 30.11 8.47 20.43
N GLN A 545 28.90 7.95 20.47
CA GLN A 545 28.66 6.49 20.46
C GLN A 545 27.94 5.88 19.25
N ALA A 546 27.52 6.66 18.26
CA ALA A 546 26.68 6.11 17.18
C ALA A 546 27.46 5.48 16.00
N GLN A 547 28.73 5.80 15.82
CA GLN A 547 29.57 5.25 14.74
C GLN A 547 30.13 3.85 15.05
N ASP A 548 30.41 3.56 16.32
CA ASP A 548 30.96 2.25 16.74
C ASP A 548 29.91 1.13 16.76
N VAL A 549 28.63 1.47 16.97
CA VAL A 549 27.57 0.50 17.23
C VAL A 549 27.24 -0.38 16.01
N LEU A 550 27.40 0.10 14.79
CA LEU A 550 27.10 -0.68 13.58
C LEU A 550 28.23 -1.63 13.18
N GLY A 551 29.47 -1.20 13.37
CA GLY A 551 30.64 -2.07 13.27
C GLY A 551 30.57 -3.22 14.29
N GLU A 552 30.17 -2.92 15.53
CA GLU A 552 29.96 -3.90 16.59
C GLU A 552 28.80 -4.85 16.30
N ILE A 553 27.68 -4.39 15.74
CA ILE A 553 26.53 -5.23 15.38
C ILE A 553 26.91 -6.30 14.33
N TRP A 554 27.79 -5.98 13.37
CA TRP A 554 28.31 -6.95 12.41
C TRP A 554 29.42 -7.85 13.03
N CYS A 555 30.33 -7.28 13.82
CA CYS A 555 31.48 -8.01 14.38
C CYS A 555 31.12 -9.01 15.49
N GLU A 556 30.14 -8.70 16.36
CA GLU A 556 29.67 -9.64 17.40
C GLU A 556 28.97 -10.89 16.85
N ALA A 557 28.47 -10.83 15.61
CA ALA A 557 27.85 -11.98 14.96
C ALA A 557 28.88 -13.00 14.42
N LEU A 558 30.16 -12.64 14.29
CA LEU A 558 31.23 -13.47 13.75
C LEU A 558 32.37 -13.58 14.77
N PRO A 559 32.48 -14.66 15.56
CA PRO A 559 33.42 -14.79 16.70
C PRO A 559 34.90 -14.84 16.34
N HIS A 560 35.27 -14.67 15.07
CA HIS A 560 36.67 -14.70 14.59
C HIS A 560 37.05 -13.50 13.71
N ALA A 561 36.33 -12.39 13.77
CA ALA A 561 36.83 -11.15 13.19
C ALA A 561 37.94 -10.62 14.11
N GLU A 562 39.20 -10.85 13.73
CA GLU A 562 40.34 -10.20 14.38
C GLU A 562 40.10 -8.69 14.36
N THR A 563 40.09 -8.10 15.54
CA THR A 563 40.12 -6.64 15.71
C THR A 563 41.39 -6.12 15.01
N TYR A 564 41.19 -5.47 13.88
CA TYR A 564 42.27 -4.71 13.25
C TYR A 564 42.62 -3.52 14.14
N PRO A 565 43.91 -3.27 14.37
CA PRO A 565 44.33 -2.10 15.12
C PRO A 565 43.92 -0.82 14.38
N ASP A 566 43.58 0.18 15.18
CA ASP A 566 43.32 1.56 14.78
C ASP A 566 44.13 1.95 13.54
N SER A 567 43.45 2.07 12.40
CA SER A 567 43.99 2.82 11.29
C SER A 567 43.90 4.29 11.69
N GLN A 568 45.06 4.83 11.95
CA GLN A 568 45.40 6.26 12.06
C GLN A 568 44.27 7.18 11.59
N THR A 569 43.72 7.93 12.54
CA THR A 569 43.07 9.18 12.29
C THR A 569 44.05 10.08 11.52
N GLU A 570 44.04 9.99 10.19
CA GLU A 570 44.44 11.08 9.37
C GLU A 570 43.42 12.21 9.61
N GLU A 571 43.88 13.25 10.29
CA GLU A 571 43.27 14.55 10.26
C GLU A 571 43.12 14.96 8.77
N ILE A 572 42.00 14.63 8.17
CA ILE A 572 41.62 15.19 6.90
C ILE A 572 41.31 16.64 7.20
N ALA A 573 42.28 17.51 6.88
CA ALA A 573 42.12 18.94 6.85
C ALA A 573 40.77 19.26 6.14
N ALA A 574 39.96 20.07 6.80
CA ALA A 574 38.69 20.55 6.28
C ALA A 574 38.87 21.07 4.87
N ALA A 575 38.51 20.26 3.88
CA ALA A 575 38.30 20.75 2.52
C ALA A 575 37.11 21.71 2.59
N PRO A 576 37.07 22.76 1.76
CA PRO A 576 35.96 23.70 1.75
C PRO A 576 34.68 22.94 1.50
N THR A 577 33.79 22.92 2.50
CA THR A 577 32.50 22.25 2.41
C THR A 577 31.73 22.91 1.29
N ASP A 578 31.56 22.18 0.18
CA ASP A 578 30.65 22.58 -0.87
C ASP A 578 29.27 22.83 -0.22
N ASP A 579 28.65 23.95 -0.56
CA ASP A 579 27.36 24.41 -0.06
C ASP A 579 26.26 23.32 -0.16
N THR A 580 26.36 22.39 -1.14
CA THR A 580 25.40 21.28 -1.34
C THR A 580 25.42 20.27 -0.20
N THR A 581 26.58 19.83 0.29
CA THR A 581 26.69 18.91 1.42
C THR A 581 26.12 19.53 2.70
N GLY A 582 26.41 20.81 2.94
CA GLY A 582 25.84 21.55 4.06
C GLY A 582 24.31 21.66 4.00
N ARG A 583 23.76 21.90 2.81
CA ARG A 583 22.29 21.96 2.60
C ARG A 583 21.62 20.60 2.80
N VAL A 584 22.22 19.52 2.31
CA VAL A 584 21.72 18.15 2.53
C VAL A 584 21.78 17.82 4.02
N SER A 585 22.88 18.11 4.70
CA SER A 585 23.01 17.89 6.15
C SER A 585 21.95 18.69 6.93
N ALA A 586 21.69 19.93 6.58
CA ALA A 586 20.66 20.74 7.20
C ALA A 586 19.24 20.16 7.01
N ALA A 587 18.93 19.61 5.84
CA ALA A 587 17.68 18.92 5.58
C ALA A 587 17.53 17.66 6.47
N TRP A 588 18.59 16.90 6.63
CA TRP A 588 18.61 15.74 7.52
C TRP A 588 18.45 16.12 8.98
N ALA A 589 19.17 17.17 9.43
CA ALA A 589 19.10 17.70 10.79
C ALA A 589 17.65 18.10 11.16
N GLU A 590 16.96 18.76 10.22
CA GLU A 590 15.55 19.16 10.38
C GLU A 590 14.63 17.94 10.57
N VAL A 591 14.78 16.91 9.73
CA VAL A 591 13.90 15.73 9.71
C VAL A 591 14.19 14.78 10.85
N LEU A 592 15.46 14.57 11.16
CA LEU A 592 15.89 13.68 12.24
C LEU A 592 15.82 14.36 13.62
N LYS A 593 15.64 15.69 13.65
CA LYS A 593 15.68 16.54 14.87
C LYS A 593 17.02 16.39 15.62
N ARG A 594 18.12 16.45 14.88
CA ARG A 594 19.50 16.37 15.38
C ARG A 594 20.28 17.59 14.94
N GLU A 595 21.14 18.12 15.81
CA GLU A 595 22.00 19.27 15.49
C GLU A 595 23.16 18.89 14.57
N ASN A 596 23.72 17.71 14.75
CA ASN A 596 24.81 17.16 13.95
C ASN A 596 24.42 15.87 13.28
N VAL A 597 24.61 15.80 11.96
CA VAL A 597 24.36 14.62 11.13
C VAL A 597 25.69 14.20 10.48
N PRO A 598 26.25 13.04 10.86
CA PRO A 598 27.46 12.53 10.21
C PRO A 598 27.20 12.28 8.72
N ILE A 599 28.07 12.78 7.85
CA ILE A 599 27.86 12.76 6.39
C ILE A 599 27.86 11.38 5.75
N GLU A 600 28.54 10.41 6.39
CA GLU A 600 28.59 9.01 5.95
C GLU A 600 27.59 8.11 6.67
N ALA A 601 26.88 8.60 7.68
CA ALA A 601 25.93 7.79 8.42
C ALA A 601 24.67 7.51 7.58
N ASN A 602 24.13 6.31 7.73
CA ASN A 602 22.92 5.91 7.03
C ASN A 602 21.68 6.54 7.70
N PHE A 603 20.74 7.04 6.88
CA PHE A 603 19.53 7.69 7.32
C PHE A 603 18.68 6.85 8.30
N PHE A 604 18.56 5.57 8.01
CA PHE A 604 17.75 4.64 8.81
C PHE A 604 18.40 4.37 10.17
N ASP A 605 19.72 4.31 10.22
CA ASP A 605 20.48 4.08 11.44
C ASP A 605 20.40 5.27 12.42
N LEU A 606 20.20 6.47 11.88
CA LEU A 606 20.00 7.68 12.66
C LEU A 606 18.54 7.87 13.14
N GLY A 607 17.68 6.87 12.96
CA GLY A 607 16.27 6.90 13.34
C GLY A 607 15.34 7.43 12.23
N GLY A 608 15.85 7.45 11.00
CA GLY A 608 15.04 7.61 9.80
C GLY A 608 14.19 6.36 9.54
N HIS A 609 13.00 6.53 8.99
CA HIS A 609 12.13 5.46 8.52
C HIS A 609 11.42 5.92 7.25
N SER A 610 10.73 5.01 6.55
CA SER A 610 10.18 5.33 5.22
C SER A 610 9.24 6.55 5.19
N PHE A 611 8.50 6.83 6.26
CA PHE A 611 7.71 8.07 6.32
C PHE A 611 8.61 9.32 6.47
N LYS A 612 9.71 9.23 7.23
CA LYS A 612 10.68 10.31 7.33
C LYS A 612 11.45 10.55 6.03
N LEU A 613 11.56 9.55 5.13
CA LEU A 613 12.12 9.78 3.80
C LEU A 613 11.31 10.78 2.98
N PHE A 614 9.99 10.81 3.13
CA PHE A 614 9.16 11.82 2.46
C PHE A 614 9.33 13.21 3.10
N GLU A 615 9.49 13.26 4.43
CA GLU A 615 9.86 14.51 5.09
C GLU A 615 11.25 14.98 4.60
N LEU A 616 12.18 14.03 4.45
CA LEU A 616 13.51 14.31 3.92
C LEU A 616 13.47 14.76 2.46
N GLN A 617 12.68 14.13 1.60
CA GLN A 617 12.49 14.56 0.21
C GLN A 617 12.03 16.02 0.14
N ASN A 618 11.02 16.37 0.93
CA ASN A 618 10.50 17.74 0.99
C ASN A 618 11.51 18.72 1.61
N ALA A 619 12.28 18.29 2.61
CA ALA A 619 13.34 19.09 3.21
C ALA A 619 14.48 19.32 2.22
N LEU A 620 14.95 18.28 1.53
CA LEU A 620 15.97 18.37 0.49
C LEU A 620 15.56 19.33 -0.63
N GLU A 621 14.34 19.22 -1.13
CA GLU A 621 13.82 20.14 -2.14
C GLU A 621 13.83 21.60 -1.65
N ARG A 622 13.47 21.84 -0.38
CA ARG A 622 13.51 23.20 0.21
C ARG A 622 14.93 23.74 0.37
N HIS A 623 15.88 22.91 0.79
CA HIS A 623 17.24 23.30 1.09
C HIS A 623 18.13 23.37 -0.16
N THR A 624 17.91 22.47 -1.12
CA THR A 624 18.79 22.33 -2.30
C THR A 624 18.15 22.82 -3.60
N GLY A 625 16.81 22.92 -3.65
CA GLY A 625 16.06 23.21 -4.88
C GLY A 625 15.88 21.98 -5.80
N VAL A 626 16.44 20.82 -5.43
CA VAL A 626 16.39 19.57 -6.20
C VAL A 626 15.47 18.57 -5.49
N ARG A 627 14.54 17.98 -6.23
CA ARG A 627 13.68 16.93 -5.74
C ARG A 627 14.25 15.57 -6.15
N LEU A 628 14.76 14.82 -5.19
CA LEU A 628 15.16 13.43 -5.39
C LEU A 628 13.93 12.52 -5.36
N SER A 629 13.94 11.44 -6.15
CA SER A 629 12.89 10.43 -6.03
C SER A 629 13.03 9.65 -4.72
N VAL A 630 11.95 9.00 -4.29
CA VAL A 630 12.01 8.15 -3.09
C VAL A 630 12.94 6.95 -3.30
N VAL A 631 13.01 6.46 -4.54
CA VAL A 631 13.95 5.40 -4.93
C VAL A 631 15.38 5.89 -4.77
N ASP A 632 15.69 7.12 -5.20
CA ASP A 632 17.01 7.74 -5.00
C ASP A 632 17.37 7.83 -3.52
N LEU A 633 16.40 8.18 -2.66
CA LEU A 633 16.64 8.28 -1.22
C LEU A 633 16.84 6.92 -0.55
N PHE A 634 16.20 5.87 -1.05
CA PHE A 634 16.44 4.49 -0.60
C PHE A 634 17.78 3.95 -1.07
N SER A 635 18.23 4.31 -2.27
CA SER A 635 19.49 3.88 -2.85
C SER A 635 20.68 4.68 -2.30
N HIS A 636 20.49 5.96 -2.00
CA HIS A 636 21.51 6.88 -1.51
C HIS A 636 21.19 7.30 -0.07
N THR A 637 21.49 6.43 0.87
CA THR A 637 21.07 6.55 2.26
C THR A 637 21.99 7.39 3.16
N THR A 638 22.98 8.08 2.61
CA THR A 638 23.90 8.96 3.36
C THR A 638 23.86 10.40 2.84
N VAL A 639 24.22 11.36 3.69
CA VAL A 639 24.34 12.79 3.29
C VAL A 639 25.30 12.95 2.12
N ALA A 640 26.46 12.26 2.18
CA ALA A 640 27.49 12.33 1.14
C ALA A 640 26.97 11.81 -0.21
N ALA A 641 26.28 10.66 -0.21
CA ALA A 641 25.74 10.06 -1.41
C ALA A 641 24.65 10.95 -2.03
N GLN A 642 23.74 11.51 -1.24
CA GLN A 642 22.69 12.41 -1.71
C GLN A 642 23.26 13.75 -2.22
N ALA A 643 24.27 14.30 -1.55
CA ALA A 643 24.94 15.51 -2.01
C ALA A 643 25.68 15.29 -3.33
N THR A 644 26.26 14.12 -3.55
CA THR A 644 26.90 13.73 -4.81
C THR A 644 25.86 13.63 -5.92
N LEU A 645 24.73 12.93 -5.67
CA LEU A 645 23.65 12.78 -6.62
C LEU A 645 23.04 14.13 -7.03
N ILE A 646 22.88 15.06 -6.08
CA ILE A 646 22.38 16.41 -6.35
C ILE A 646 23.38 17.24 -7.19
N ARG A 647 24.68 17.07 -6.94
CA ARG A 647 25.77 17.79 -7.64
C ARG A 647 25.93 17.33 -9.08
N ASP A 648 25.97 16.02 -9.26
CA ASP A 648 26.22 15.42 -10.57
C ASP A 648 25.00 15.51 -11.50
N GLY A 649 23.87 15.96 -10.96
CA GLY A 649 22.56 15.98 -11.61
C GLY A 649 21.92 14.60 -11.57
N VAL A 650 20.65 14.53 -11.21
CA VAL A 650 19.86 13.28 -11.35
C VAL A 650 19.91 12.92 -12.84
N PRO A 651 20.37 11.73 -13.23
CA PRO A 651 20.31 11.31 -14.62
C PRO A 651 18.84 11.35 -15.04
N SER A 652 18.44 12.37 -15.80
CA SER A 652 17.12 12.40 -16.40
C SER A 652 17.15 11.45 -17.58
N ASP A 653 16.33 10.42 -17.54
CA ASP A 653 16.06 9.55 -18.71
C ASP A 653 15.38 10.32 -19.86
N ASP A 654 15.16 11.60 -19.69
CA ASP A 654 14.67 12.52 -20.71
C ASP A 654 15.62 13.72 -20.86
N GLY A 655 16.21 13.86 -22.03
CA GLY A 655 17.11 14.94 -22.43
C GLY A 655 16.47 16.33 -22.50
N SER A 656 15.72 16.75 -21.49
CA SER A 656 15.26 18.14 -21.34
C SER A 656 15.48 18.61 -19.91
N ALA A 657 16.36 19.59 -19.76
CA ALA A 657 16.51 20.36 -18.53
C ALA A 657 15.17 20.99 -18.14
N VAL A 658 14.51 20.44 -17.11
CA VAL A 658 13.27 21.01 -16.58
C VAL A 658 13.63 22.21 -15.71
N VAL A 659 13.62 23.38 -16.33
CA VAL A 659 13.55 24.67 -15.65
C VAL A 659 12.23 24.76 -14.90
N GLY A 660 12.32 24.75 -13.56
CA GLY A 660 11.37 25.36 -12.62
C GLY A 660 9.88 25.10 -12.82
N ARG A 661 9.34 24.00 -12.29
CA ARG A 661 7.93 23.94 -11.89
C ARG A 661 7.82 24.19 -10.38
N ALA A 662 7.01 25.20 -10.02
CA ALA A 662 6.85 25.67 -8.65
C ALA A 662 6.35 24.58 -7.70
N ALA A 663 7.12 24.34 -6.65
CA ALA A 663 6.90 23.35 -5.62
C ALA A 663 5.56 23.49 -4.86
N PRO A 664 5.01 22.39 -4.29
CA PRO A 664 3.81 22.37 -3.44
C PRO A 664 3.89 23.36 -2.26
N ALA A 665 5.09 23.60 -1.72
CA ALA A 665 5.32 24.59 -0.65
C ALA A 665 4.97 26.04 -1.06
N ARG A 666 5.07 26.39 -2.34
CA ARG A 666 4.57 27.68 -2.86
C ARG A 666 3.04 27.71 -2.85
N ARG A 667 2.39 26.57 -3.08
CA ARG A 667 0.93 26.44 -3.05
C ARG A 667 0.41 26.61 -1.62
N ALA A 668 1.05 26.01 -0.63
CA ALA A 668 0.72 26.20 0.81
C ALA A 668 1.00 27.64 1.27
N ARG A 669 2.07 28.28 0.81
CA ARG A 669 2.36 29.70 1.07
C ARG A 669 1.41 30.64 0.34
N ALA A 670 1.07 30.36 -0.92
CA ALA A 670 0.11 31.14 -1.70
C ALA A 670 -1.31 31.07 -1.10
N LEU A 671 -1.71 29.91 -0.60
CA LEU A 671 -2.96 29.71 0.14
C LEU A 671 -2.99 30.47 1.47
N ARG A 672 -1.87 30.50 2.20
CA ARG A 672 -1.73 31.32 3.42
C ARG A 672 -1.80 32.84 3.10
N ALA A 673 -1.15 33.28 2.03
CA ALA A 673 -1.18 34.69 1.60
C ALA A 673 -2.54 35.14 1.07
N ARG A 674 -3.30 34.28 0.35
CA ARG A 674 -4.67 34.57 -0.09
C ARG A 674 -5.65 34.67 1.09
N ARG A 675 -5.50 33.83 2.12
CA ARG A 675 -6.36 33.89 3.32
C ARG A 675 -6.08 35.12 4.22
N GLN A 676 -4.87 35.67 4.19
CA GLN A 676 -4.57 36.94 4.88
C GLN A 676 -5.19 38.15 4.18
N ARG A 677 -5.24 38.14 2.82
CA ARG A 677 -5.86 39.23 2.04
C ARG A 677 -7.40 39.21 1.97
N SER A 678 -8.04 38.15 2.46
CA SER A 678 -9.50 38.07 2.55
C SER A 678 -10.02 38.34 3.98
N ARG A 679 -9.12 38.72 4.91
CA ARG A 679 -9.44 39.12 6.28
C ARG A 679 -9.13 40.60 6.55
N ASP A 680 -8.45 41.27 5.64
CA ASP A 680 -8.33 42.71 5.55
C ASP A 680 -9.31 43.23 4.45
#